data_75b49666e185510f070124161799e424
#
_entry.id   75b49666e185510f070124161799e424
#
_cell.length_a   1.000
_cell.length_b   1.000
_cell.length_c   1.000
_cell.angle_alpha   90.00
_cell.angle_beta   90.00
_cell.angle_gamma   90.00
#
_symmetry.space_group_name_H-M   'P 1'
#
loop_
_entity.id
_entity.type
_entity.pdbx_description
1 polymer ?
#
loop_
_entity_poly.entity_id
_entity_poly.type
_entity_poly.pdbx_seq_one_letter_code
_entity_poly.pdbx_strand_id
1 'polypeptide(L)'
;MTGTVGASRNGIGMHGVSWGSDVLVGNTGATDSNNYGPFQDYKYFYQGWKAMADKLVADNGTERGGVINNSWGTNVRVAVVQQYDAAADKWRTINQLPTVSEAKDVMNQVNAGTTEAPQDGDLRLSFSGHIPTNNVAQAEYEFFYHNKTYGGMDKSFVDAAWDAVRGTNVVQIFTTGNRDSNNPFYRPLFPYFNPQAEGQWIAVAGLRRVPGTAGNPDTYTLYDTFNEAGLGKWWTVAAPGRDIYSTNVDMTTGEPAGYRYSSGTSMAAPHVAGAMGVLMSRYQSMSAPQVRDVMFTTANHKNPDGTDMLGWSNKDGTTPLEGEVSDAMGWGVPDLEKGMHGPGQFLGKFDYNLNSTPLDVWTNDISEVALKQREREDNAWMAATKNGTDTVGEYELGNGFVVGDGDTDLTNHIISQEEARQWRTEYYKRRAQAIQNRIDHDLYKGSLVKRGSGTLVMTGNNSYTGGTTVEDGGLFGFSESFGSGTVNVNGGVFGILSSFNDNFTQKGLLNSLVGVARAPMQKANVVVNNGGTYAIVADQNVQAGSLTFNPGSHVAVISLTGNAFEKAYKGEDQVGTVTADSVNGFNENALVTPDYALVNHTVTLDGNTLTGVLSKGDKTLADYAANSNGVSVAKALSADPALLGALADATKDEVRKTLSSLANDIHVTANAMTVANGQSLARAIKDQAMGIDGAARVSDVDGGRARLWVSGLSNWSKMDRSGASKLKSDFYTGLIGLEADINANNKVGVFFGAGKTKFKGGHDGKIDSNDLHFGIYGQSKFEPVRLDYGFAYTHQDRDTNSSVFFKDQIFRASPSYNAKVAQIFGEAAYTGLNFGSVSIEPYAGLAWMHLSTDDFSNDIGGVKVSTKFESQNLAVSSLGARVKVPFEVGPAKLKAVADVNWTQYMGDTRGKAKLQSGALNAKIRSEKLSAVAAVGVGLEAQLSKRAALGVSYYGAYGGKIKSNGVGATFKLAF
;
A
#
# COMPACT_ATOMS: atom_id res chain seq x y z
N MET A 1 13.82 17.86 -21.09
CA MET A 1 13.38 17.78 -19.67
C MET A 1 12.93 16.38 -19.31
N THR A 2 11.94 15.80 -19.98
CA THR A 2 11.47 14.41 -19.72
C THR A 2 12.61 13.41 -19.75
N GLY A 3 13.55 13.52 -20.73
CA GLY A 3 14.71 12.66 -20.79
C GLY A 3 15.64 12.79 -19.57
N THR A 4 15.83 14.00 -19.06
CA THR A 4 16.66 14.23 -17.85
C THR A 4 16.03 13.62 -16.61
N VAL A 5 14.67 13.58 -16.51
CA VAL A 5 13.97 12.91 -15.42
C VAL A 5 14.10 11.39 -15.55
N GLY A 6 13.63 10.80 -16.66
CA GLY A 6 13.33 9.38 -16.73
C GLY A 6 13.69 8.66 -18.02
N ALA A 7 14.64 9.16 -18.85
CA ALA A 7 15.10 8.39 -20.01
C ALA A 7 15.65 7.03 -19.56
N SER A 8 15.27 5.96 -20.27
CA SER A 8 15.62 4.60 -19.92
C SER A 8 17.13 4.33 -19.95
N ARG A 9 17.63 3.52 -19.01
CA ARG A 9 19.02 3.09 -18.97
C ARG A 9 19.23 1.88 -19.90
N ASN A 10 19.38 2.16 -21.19
CA ASN A 10 19.48 1.15 -22.26
C ASN A 10 20.83 1.11 -22.98
N GLY A 11 21.84 1.87 -22.49
CA GLY A 11 23.18 1.94 -23.10
C GLY A 11 23.27 2.86 -24.33
N ILE A 12 22.21 3.62 -24.67
CA ILE A 12 22.17 4.52 -25.83
C ILE A 12 22.05 5.96 -25.35
N GLY A 13 22.98 6.84 -25.80
CA GLY A 13 22.94 8.28 -25.53
C GLY A 13 23.09 8.62 -24.06
N MET A 14 22.01 8.85 -23.35
CA MET A 14 21.98 9.19 -21.92
C MET A 14 20.79 8.51 -21.23
N HIS A 15 20.84 8.43 -19.93
CA HIS A 15 19.69 8.02 -19.13
C HIS A 15 19.25 9.14 -18.15
N GLY A 16 18.01 9.10 -17.73
CA GLY A 16 17.48 10.02 -16.72
C GLY A 16 18.01 9.74 -15.31
N VAL A 17 17.86 10.71 -14.43
CA VAL A 17 18.22 10.57 -13.00
C VAL A 17 17.40 9.46 -12.35
N SER A 18 16.11 9.38 -12.67
CA SER A 18 15.18 8.36 -12.20
C SER A 18 14.69 7.50 -13.38
N TRP A 19 15.60 6.78 -14.00
CA TRP A 19 15.40 6.00 -15.23
C TRP A 19 14.41 4.84 -15.10
N GLY A 20 13.99 4.50 -13.91
CA GLY A 20 12.98 3.48 -13.62
C GLY A 20 11.62 4.06 -13.20
N SER A 21 11.45 5.38 -13.24
CA SER A 21 10.17 6.01 -12.88
C SER A 21 9.23 6.17 -14.07
N ASP A 22 7.94 6.03 -13.82
CA ASP A 22 6.91 6.44 -14.77
C ASP A 22 6.84 7.97 -14.85
N VAL A 23 6.84 8.51 -16.07
CA VAL A 23 6.81 9.96 -16.32
C VAL A 23 5.52 10.31 -17.06
N LEU A 24 4.67 11.10 -16.39
CA LEU A 24 3.48 11.68 -17.00
C LEU A 24 3.83 13.04 -17.62
N VAL A 25 3.40 13.29 -18.83
CA VAL A 25 3.69 14.54 -19.54
C VAL A 25 2.40 15.33 -19.77
N GLY A 26 2.34 16.55 -19.21
CA GLY A 26 1.32 17.53 -19.53
C GLY A 26 1.78 18.48 -20.63
N ASN A 27 0.96 18.70 -21.64
CA ASN A 27 1.21 19.72 -22.65
C ASN A 27 0.50 21.01 -22.26
N THR A 28 1.26 22.10 -22.17
CA THR A 28 0.75 23.45 -21.84
C THR A 28 -0.02 24.10 -23.00
N GLY A 29 -0.12 23.46 -24.15
CA GLY A 29 -0.88 23.94 -25.29
C GLY A 29 -0.35 25.28 -25.87
N ALA A 30 0.95 25.47 -25.87
CA ALA A 30 1.63 26.70 -26.28
C ALA A 30 1.36 27.93 -25.38
N THR A 31 0.90 27.69 -24.14
CA THR A 31 0.70 28.76 -23.14
C THR A 31 2.00 29.42 -22.70
N ASP A 32 3.13 28.84 -22.99
CA ASP A 32 4.49 29.35 -22.78
C ASP A 32 5.04 30.12 -23.99
N SER A 33 4.26 30.21 -25.06
CA SER A 33 4.64 31.07 -26.20
C SER A 33 4.59 32.55 -25.83
N ASN A 34 5.40 33.35 -26.51
CA ASN A 34 5.42 34.82 -26.35
C ASN A 34 4.04 35.48 -26.59
N ASN A 35 3.10 34.77 -27.18
CA ASN A 35 1.77 35.25 -27.48
C ASN A 35 0.79 35.20 -26.32
N TYR A 36 1.09 34.44 -25.28
CA TYR A 36 0.20 34.33 -24.11
C TYR A 36 0.60 35.22 -22.93
N GLY A 37 1.84 35.67 -22.89
CA GLY A 37 2.28 36.69 -21.92
C GLY A 37 1.66 36.51 -20.54
N PRO A 38 1.10 37.56 -19.96
CA PRO A 38 0.47 37.56 -18.64
C PRO A 38 -0.94 36.95 -18.60
N PHE A 39 -1.52 36.61 -19.75
CA PHE A 39 -2.92 36.12 -19.84
C PHE A 39 -3.08 34.60 -19.63
N GLN A 40 -2.47 34.08 -18.60
CA GLN A 40 -2.58 32.68 -18.26
C GLN A 40 -3.83 32.49 -17.41
N ASP A 41 -4.82 31.79 -17.96
CA ASP A 41 -6.12 31.57 -17.31
C ASP A 41 -5.97 30.62 -16.12
N TYR A 42 -6.33 31.10 -14.92
CA TYR A 42 -6.37 30.31 -13.70
C TYR A 42 -7.09 28.95 -13.91
N LYS A 43 -8.27 28.95 -14.51
CA LYS A 43 -9.10 27.76 -14.67
C LYS A 43 -8.42 26.71 -15.56
N TYR A 44 -7.80 27.13 -16.64
CA TYR A 44 -7.08 26.27 -17.57
C TYR A 44 -5.91 25.58 -16.88
N PHE A 45 -5.07 26.38 -16.20
CA PHE A 45 -3.91 25.84 -15.48
C PHE A 45 -4.31 24.98 -14.29
N TYR A 46 -5.35 25.39 -13.54
CA TYR A 46 -5.90 24.60 -12.44
C TYR A 46 -6.33 23.20 -12.91
N GLN A 47 -7.06 23.11 -14.02
CA GLN A 47 -7.51 21.81 -14.56
C GLN A 47 -6.32 20.92 -14.95
N GLY A 48 -5.29 21.49 -15.59
CA GLY A 48 -4.10 20.75 -15.98
C GLY A 48 -3.32 20.21 -14.77
N TRP A 49 -2.99 21.08 -13.82
CA TRP A 49 -2.28 20.66 -12.60
C TRP A 49 -3.12 19.74 -11.72
N LYS A 50 -4.42 19.99 -11.62
CA LYS A 50 -5.33 19.12 -10.84
C LYS A 50 -5.40 17.73 -11.44
N ALA A 51 -5.50 17.59 -12.75
CA ALA A 51 -5.50 16.30 -13.42
C ALA A 51 -4.19 15.51 -13.18
N MET A 52 -3.05 16.20 -13.22
CA MET A 52 -1.75 15.58 -12.91
C MET A 52 -1.68 15.19 -11.42
N ALA A 53 -2.10 16.07 -10.51
CA ALA A 53 -2.09 15.78 -9.08
C ALA A 53 -3.02 14.60 -8.74
N ASP A 54 -4.22 14.55 -9.30
CA ASP A 54 -5.16 13.45 -9.10
C ASP A 54 -4.61 12.13 -9.63
N LYS A 55 -3.94 12.15 -10.77
CA LYS A 55 -3.30 10.96 -11.32
C LYS A 55 -2.17 10.45 -10.42
N LEU A 56 -1.30 11.36 -9.93
CA LEU A 56 -0.24 11.00 -9.00
C LEU A 56 -0.78 10.40 -7.69
N VAL A 57 -1.86 10.99 -7.15
CA VAL A 57 -2.54 10.46 -5.95
C VAL A 57 -3.19 9.11 -6.23
N ALA A 58 -3.80 8.94 -7.40
CA ALA A 58 -4.41 7.66 -7.79
C ALA A 58 -3.37 6.53 -7.94
N ASP A 59 -2.20 6.85 -8.49
CA ASP A 59 -1.14 5.86 -8.74
C ASP A 59 -0.34 5.51 -7.47
N ASN A 60 -0.03 6.52 -6.64
CA ASN A 60 0.87 6.36 -5.48
C ASN A 60 0.14 6.28 -4.13
N GLY A 61 -1.14 6.61 -4.08
CA GLY A 61 -1.93 6.76 -2.86
C GLY A 61 -1.88 8.17 -2.25
N THR A 62 -2.91 8.49 -1.46
CA THR A 62 -3.07 9.80 -0.80
C THR A 62 -1.94 10.12 0.17
N GLU A 63 -1.40 9.10 0.84
CA GLU A 63 -0.32 9.23 1.83
C GLU A 63 1.02 9.61 1.18
N ARG A 64 1.28 9.17 -0.05
CA ARG A 64 2.57 9.36 -0.72
C ARG A 64 2.58 10.59 -1.63
N GLY A 65 1.57 10.79 -2.47
CA GLY A 65 1.55 11.85 -3.47
C GLY A 65 2.57 11.66 -4.59
N GLY A 66 3.25 12.73 -4.98
CA GLY A 66 4.22 12.73 -6.08
C GLY A 66 4.79 14.11 -6.36
N VAL A 67 5.45 14.28 -7.51
CA VAL A 67 6.04 15.57 -7.90
C VAL A 67 5.59 16.01 -9.29
N ILE A 68 5.40 17.31 -9.46
CA ILE A 68 5.11 17.96 -10.74
C ILE A 68 6.26 18.91 -11.08
N ASN A 69 6.94 18.67 -12.19
CA ASN A 69 8.04 19.52 -12.66
C ASN A 69 7.54 20.56 -13.65
N ASN A 70 7.75 21.82 -13.33
CA ASN A 70 7.39 22.99 -14.15
C ASN A 70 8.66 23.67 -14.64
N SER A 71 9.29 23.13 -15.68
CA SER A 71 10.50 23.69 -16.29
C SER A 71 10.22 24.82 -17.29
N TRP A 72 9.27 25.64 -17.00
CA TRP A 72 8.89 26.77 -17.84
C TRP A 72 8.59 27.99 -16.99
N GLY A 73 8.61 29.13 -17.62
CA GLY A 73 8.37 30.39 -16.94
C GLY A 73 7.99 31.49 -17.93
N THR A 74 7.07 32.32 -17.53
CA THR A 74 6.81 33.58 -18.25
C THR A 74 7.78 34.66 -17.77
N ASN A 75 8.43 35.34 -18.70
CA ASN A 75 8.98 36.62 -18.38
C ASN A 75 7.80 37.60 -18.24
N VAL A 76 7.70 38.32 -17.16
CA VAL A 76 6.69 39.34 -17.04
C VAL A 76 7.04 40.43 -18.06
N ARG A 77 6.22 40.54 -19.07
CA ARG A 77 6.21 41.63 -20.01
C ARG A 77 4.88 42.32 -19.87
N VAL A 78 4.91 43.63 -19.84
CA VAL A 78 3.68 44.43 -19.81
C VAL A 78 3.02 44.33 -21.18
N ALA A 79 1.79 43.81 -21.21
CA ALA A 79 1.01 43.84 -22.43
C ALA A 79 0.51 45.25 -22.72
N VAL A 80 0.71 45.70 -23.93
CA VAL A 80 0.16 46.97 -24.44
C VAL A 80 -0.60 46.67 -25.73
N VAL A 81 -1.75 47.30 -25.90
CA VAL A 81 -2.43 47.33 -27.19
C VAL A 81 -1.87 48.46 -28.02
N GLN A 82 -1.38 48.14 -29.19
CA GLN A 82 -0.90 49.10 -30.16
C GLN A 82 -1.81 49.11 -31.39
N GLN A 83 -2.00 50.28 -31.94
CA GLN A 83 -2.70 50.52 -33.20
C GLN A 83 -1.70 51.02 -34.25
N TYR A 84 -1.80 50.50 -35.45
CA TYR A 84 -0.97 50.92 -36.55
C TYR A 84 -1.47 52.26 -37.11
N ASP A 85 -0.55 53.24 -37.27
CA ASP A 85 -0.74 54.53 -37.92
C ASP A 85 -0.03 54.49 -39.27
N ALA A 86 -0.80 54.30 -40.30
CA ALA A 86 -0.29 54.18 -41.67
C ALA A 86 0.33 55.52 -42.19
N ALA A 87 -0.13 56.66 -41.67
CA ALA A 87 0.44 57.96 -42.08
C ALA A 87 1.84 58.18 -41.52
N ALA A 88 2.13 57.55 -40.36
CA ALA A 88 3.42 57.63 -39.68
C ALA A 88 4.28 56.36 -39.87
N ASP A 89 3.74 55.35 -40.53
CA ASP A 89 4.34 54.00 -40.69
C ASP A 89 4.86 53.41 -39.36
N LYS A 90 4.03 53.51 -38.31
CA LYS A 90 4.44 53.05 -37.02
C LYS A 90 3.25 52.56 -36.14
N TRP A 91 3.57 51.69 -35.24
CA TRP A 91 2.67 51.29 -34.18
C TRP A 91 2.67 52.26 -33.01
N ARG A 92 1.49 52.70 -32.59
CA ARG A 92 1.30 53.58 -31.43
C ARG A 92 0.59 52.86 -30.32
N THR A 93 1.05 52.96 -29.11
CA THR A 93 0.37 52.41 -27.92
C THR A 93 -0.90 53.21 -27.66
N ILE A 94 -2.05 52.50 -27.65
CA ILE A 94 -3.36 53.08 -27.39
C ILE A 94 -3.96 52.65 -26.08
N ASN A 95 -3.56 51.45 -25.56
CA ASN A 95 -3.94 50.98 -24.26
C ASN A 95 -2.74 50.30 -23.60
N GLN A 96 -2.36 50.80 -22.45
CA GLN A 96 -1.19 50.33 -21.69
C GLN A 96 -1.51 49.21 -20.70
N LEU A 97 -2.82 48.95 -20.43
CA LEU A 97 -3.30 47.94 -19.52
C LEU A 97 -4.63 47.37 -20.04
N PRO A 98 -4.57 46.60 -21.12
CA PRO A 98 -5.79 45.95 -21.54
C PRO A 98 -6.25 45.01 -20.43
N THR A 99 -7.57 44.95 -20.21
CA THR A 99 -8.17 43.87 -19.44
C THR A 99 -7.89 42.54 -20.15
N VAL A 100 -8.00 41.40 -19.42
CA VAL A 100 -7.83 40.07 -20.02
C VAL A 100 -8.77 39.89 -21.21
N SER A 101 -10.00 40.40 -21.14
CA SER A 101 -10.96 40.35 -22.25
C SER A 101 -10.46 41.15 -23.45
N GLU A 102 -10.09 42.42 -23.27
CA GLU A 102 -9.59 43.29 -24.36
C GLU A 102 -8.34 42.70 -25.02
N ALA A 103 -7.42 42.15 -24.22
CA ALA A 103 -6.22 41.54 -24.78
C ALA A 103 -6.54 40.24 -25.56
N LYS A 104 -7.48 39.45 -25.10
CA LYS A 104 -7.96 38.25 -25.83
C LYS A 104 -8.65 38.68 -27.11
N ASP A 105 -9.44 39.71 -27.09
CA ASP A 105 -10.12 40.22 -28.28
C ASP A 105 -9.12 40.69 -29.34
N VAL A 106 -8.10 41.41 -28.93
CA VAL A 106 -7.00 41.82 -29.81
C VAL A 106 -6.23 40.61 -30.34
N MET A 107 -5.92 39.63 -29.51
CA MET A 107 -5.25 38.41 -29.94
C MET A 107 -6.08 37.64 -30.94
N ASN A 108 -7.39 37.54 -30.73
CA ASN A 108 -8.30 36.84 -31.65
C ASN A 108 -8.36 37.54 -32.99
N GLN A 109 -8.34 38.88 -33.01
CA GLN A 109 -8.27 39.68 -34.25
C GLN A 109 -6.93 39.45 -34.98
N VAL A 110 -5.81 39.43 -34.26
CA VAL A 110 -4.47 39.20 -34.84
C VAL A 110 -4.35 37.76 -35.35
N ASN A 111 -4.92 36.77 -34.64
CA ASN A 111 -4.88 35.37 -35.08
C ASN A 111 -5.83 35.07 -36.25
N ALA A 112 -6.84 35.89 -36.44
CA ALA A 112 -7.77 35.78 -37.59
C ALA A 112 -7.26 36.50 -38.86
N GLY A 113 -6.19 37.26 -38.74
CA GLY A 113 -5.68 38.13 -39.82
C GLY A 113 -4.37 37.66 -40.43
N THR A 114 -4.37 37.74 -41.68
CA THR A 114 -3.50 37.63 -42.84
C THR A 114 -2.03 38.01 -42.65
N THR A 115 -1.18 37.42 -43.47
CA THR A 115 0.21 37.77 -43.78
C THR A 115 0.36 39.07 -44.58
N GLU A 116 -0.64 39.94 -44.54
CA GLU A 116 -0.63 41.22 -45.27
C GLU A 116 0.07 42.30 -44.44
N ALA A 117 0.62 43.34 -45.12
CA ALA A 117 1.19 44.52 -44.50
C ALA A 117 0.14 45.22 -43.62
N PRO A 118 0.53 45.75 -42.43
CA PRO A 118 -0.43 46.34 -41.49
C PRO A 118 -1.17 47.50 -42.15
N GLN A 119 -2.49 47.54 -41.89
CA GLN A 119 -3.38 48.60 -42.37
C GLN A 119 -3.63 49.63 -41.27
N ASP A 120 -4.01 50.88 -41.67
CA ASP A 120 -4.35 51.90 -40.72
C ASP A 120 -5.48 51.44 -39.77
N GLY A 121 -5.24 51.57 -38.48
CA GLY A 121 -6.17 51.13 -37.45
C GLY A 121 -6.02 49.68 -36.99
N ASP A 122 -5.18 48.86 -37.63
CA ASP A 122 -4.93 47.48 -37.17
C ASP A 122 -4.41 47.44 -35.72
N LEU A 123 -4.86 46.45 -34.96
CA LEU A 123 -4.48 46.29 -33.58
C LEU A 123 -3.49 45.14 -33.42
N ARG A 124 -2.54 45.31 -32.52
CA ARG A 124 -1.67 44.23 -32.05
C ARG A 124 -1.43 44.30 -30.56
N LEU A 125 -1.14 43.17 -29.96
CA LEU A 125 -0.51 43.11 -28.66
C LEU A 125 0.99 43.19 -28.82
N SER A 126 1.59 44.13 -28.12
CA SER A 126 3.03 44.21 -27.96
C SER A 126 3.37 44.02 -26.48
N PHE A 127 4.48 43.35 -26.23
CA PHE A 127 4.96 43.14 -24.88
C PHE A 127 6.21 43.98 -24.73
N SER A 128 6.10 45.12 -24.07
CA SER A 128 7.21 46.00 -23.78
C SER A 128 7.34 46.18 -22.27
N GLY A 129 8.56 46.49 -21.87
CA GLY A 129 8.86 46.78 -20.49
C GLY A 129 10.11 46.07 -19.98
N HIS A 130 10.90 46.74 -19.21
CA HIS A 130 11.97 46.17 -18.43
C HIS A 130 11.46 45.89 -17.03
N ILE A 131 11.70 44.67 -16.55
CA ILE A 131 11.51 44.36 -15.16
C ILE A 131 12.76 44.83 -14.41
N PRO A 132 12.63 45.49 -13.26
CA PRO A 132 13.78 45.85 -12.43
C PRO A 132 14.63 44.59 -12.17
N THR A 133 15.92 44.69 -12.44
CA THR A 133 16.83 43.52 -12.33
C THR A 133 17.28 43.26 -10.92
N ASN A 134 16.92 44.11 -9.95
CA ASN A 134 17.32 43.89 -8.58
C ASN A 134 16.15 43.47 -7.73
N ASN A 135 16.27 42.20 -7.22
CA ASN A 135 15.71 41.84 -5.96
C ASN A 135 14.24 41.47 -5.91
N VAL A 136 13.74 41.52 -4.67
CA VAL A 136 12.36 41.32 -4.22
C VAL A 136 11.40 42.15 -5.06
N ALA A 137 11.79 43.36 -5.50
CA ALA A 137 10.97 44.20 -6.32
C ALA A 137 10.47 43.53 -7.61
N GLN A 138 11.27 42.65 -8.22
CA GLN A 138 10.81 41.93 -9.39
C GLN A 138 9.71 40.94 -9.09
N ALA A 139 9.89 40.08 -8.07
CA ALA A 139 8.88 39.08 -7.69
C ALA A 139 7.63 39.74 -7.11
N GLU A 140 7.81 40.84 -6.37
CA GLU A 140 6.72 41.61 -5.83
C GLU A 140 5.95 42.34 -6.96
N TYR A 141 6.64 42.85 -7.96
CA TYR A 141 6.02 43.41 -9.16
C TYR A 141 5.20 42.32 -9.91
N GLU A 142 5.75 41.16 -10.12
CA GLU A 142 5.01 40.04 -10.74
C GLU A 142 3.77 39.69 -9.92
N PHE A 143 3.90 39.62 -8.60
CA PHE A 143 2.78 39.34 -7.70
C PHE A 143 1.68 40.40 -7.83
N PHE A 144 2.03 41.67 -7.81
CA PHE A 144 1.09 42.78 -7.95
C PHE A 144 0.48 42.82 -9.35
N TYR A 145 1.28 42.63 -10.38
CA TYR A 145 0.83 42.59 -11.77
C TYR A 145 -0.19 41.47 -11.99
N HIS A 146 0.08 40.27 -11.49
CA HIS A 146 -0.85 39.17 -11.59
C HIS A 146 -2.14 39.46 -10.82
N ASN A 147 -2.09 39.99 -9.61
CA ASN A 147 -3.26 40.34 -8.84
C ASN A 147 -4.09 41.42 -9.55
N LYS A 148 -3.47 42.41 -10.18
CA LYS A 148 -4.21 43.46 -10.89
C LYS A 148 -4.76 42.99 -12.23
N THR A 149 -3.98 42.29 -13.01
CA THR A 149 -4.36 41.85 -14.37
C THR A 149 -5.47 40.81 -14.33
N TYR A 150 -5.50 39.99 -13.28
CA TYR A 150 -6.52 38.95 -13.05
C TYR A 150 -7.58 39.40 -12.03
N GLY A 151 -7.61 40.67 -11.64
CA GLY A 151 -8.44 41.19 -10.56
C GLY A 151 -9.96 41.13 -10.71
N GLY A 152 -10.43 40.53 -11.82
CA GLY A 152 -11.82 40.11 -11.94
C GLY A 152 -12.05 38.62 -11.63
N MET A 153 -10.99 37.84 -11.34
CA MET A 153 -11.03 36.39 -11.10
C MET A 153 -10.50 36.01 -9.70
N ASP A 154 -10.17 36.96 -8.87
CA ASP A 154 -9.63 36.84 -7.50
C ASP A 154 -8.35 35.99 -7.35
N LYS A 155 -7.83 35.37 -8.41
CA LYS A 155 -6.71 34.43 -8.33
C LYS A 155 -5.84 34.42 -9.59
N SER A 156 -4.52 34.41 -9.41
CA SER A 156 -3.54 34.25 -10.49
C SER A 156 -3.40 32.77 -10.92
N PHE A 157 -2.74 32.53 -12.07
CA PHE A 157 -2.42 31.16 -12.47
C PHE A 157 -1.44 30.48 -11.48
N VAL A 158 -0.66 31.24 -10.71
CA VAL A 158 0.24 30.69 -9.68
C VAL A 158 -0.58 30.19 -8.49
N ASP A 159 -1.68 30.87 -8.14
CA ASP A 159 -2.66 30.35 -7.19
C ASP A 159 -3.26 29.03 -7.69
N ALA A 160 -3.46 28.87 -8.99
CA ALA A 160 -3.93 27.63 -9.58
C ALA A 160 -2.97 26.45 -9.33
N ALA A 161 -1.65 26.70 -9.38
CA ALA A 161 -0.65 25.68 -9.05
C ALA A 161 -0.74 25.19 -7.60
N TRP A 162 -1.00 26.12 -6.67
CA TRP A 162 -1.21 25.82 -5.26
C TRP A 162 -2.57 25.15 -5.00
N ASP A 163 -3.65 25.73 -5.51
CA ASP A 163 -5.00 25.20 -5.31
C ASP A 163 -5.16 23.76 -5.85
N ALA A 164 -4.42 23.43 -6.90
CA ALA A 164 -4.44 22.07 -7.49
C ALA A 164 -3.82 21.01 -6.59
N VAL A 165 -2.87 21.38 -5.74
CA VAL A 165 -2.11 20.43 -4.91
C VAL A 165 -2.37 20.55 -3.41
N ARG A 166 -2.94 21.68 -2.94
CA ARG A 166 -3.24 21.86 -1.52
C ARG A 166 -4.18 20.77 -1.02
N GLY A 167 -3.91 20.23 0.17
CA GLY A 167 -4.66 19.10 0.73
C GLY A 167 -4.29 17.74 0.16
N THR A 168 -3.24 17.70 -0.68
CA THR A 168 -2.61 16.47 -1.16
C THR A 168 -1.16 16.40 -0.69
N ASN A 169 -0.47 15.31 -1.00
CA ASN A 169 0.97 15.19 -0.80
C ASN A 169 1.77 15.38 -2.12
N VAL A 170 1.24 16.15 -3.05
CA VAL A 170 1.93 16.46 -4.31
C VAL A 170 2.77 17.73 -4.16
N VAL A 171 4.02 17.67 -4.61
CA VAL A 171 5.01 18.77 -4.54
C VAL A 171 5.18 19.40 -5.93
N GLN A 172 5.16 20.73 -5.99
CA GLN A 172 5.42 21.52 -7.18
C GLN A 172 6.89 21.92 -7.27
N ILE A 173 7.52 21.70 -8.41
CA ILE A 173 8.91 22.11 -8.70
C ILE A 173 8.88 23.22 -9.75
N PHE A 174 9.52 24.34 -9.46
CA PHE A 174 9.66 25.48 -10.37
C PHE A 174 11.12 25.90 -10.52
N THR A 175 11.44 26.53 -11.64
CA THR A 175 12.78 27.08 -11.93
C THR A 175 12.91 28.48 -11.39
N THR A 176 14.06 28.86 -10.80
CA THR A 176 14.28 30.22 -10.25
C THR A 176 14.21 31.31 -11.30
N GLY A 177 14.70 31.04 -12.52
CA GLY A 177 14.70 31.99 -13.63
C GLY A 177 16.09 32.17 -14.26
N ASN A 178 16.12 32.91 -15.38
CA ASN A 178 17.32 33.11 -16.22
C ASN A 178 17.54 34.61 -16.51
N ARG A 179 17.65 35.45 -15.49
CA ARG A 179 17.70 36.89 -15.61
C ARG A 179 18.73 37.58 -14.71
N ASP A 180 19.71 36.84 -14.24
CA ASP A 180 20.76 37.37 -13.38
C ASP A 180 20.15 38.14 -12.18
N SER A 181 19.22 37.57 -11.49
CA SER A 181 18.57 38.18 -10.34
C SER A 181 18.93 37.39 -9.07
N ASN A 182 19.15 38.14 -7.98
CA ASN A 182 19.43 37.55 -6.68
C ASN A 182 18.16 37.05 -5.95
N ASN A 183 17.04 36.97 -6.66
CA ASN A 183 15.82 36.32 -6.21
C ASN A 183 15.16 35.49 -7.33
N PRO A 184 14.42 34.44 -6.99
CA PRO A 184 13.58 33.75 -7.95
C PRO A 184 12.46 34.64 -8.51
N PHE A 185 11.92 34.28 -9.67
CA PHE A 185 10.64 34.82 -10.13
C PHE A 185 9.50 34.54 -9.16
N TYR A 186 8.35 35.16 -9.34
CA TYR A 186 7.18 35.06 -8.48
C TYR A 186 6.72 33.61 -8.26
N ARG A 187 6.66 32.79 -9.30
CA ARG A 187 6.21 31.40 -9.20
C ARG A 187 7.04 30.55 -8.25
N PRO A 188 8.36 30.43 -8.43
CA PRO A 188 9.19 29.72 -7.47
C PRO A 188 9.25 30.42 -6.11
N LEU A 189 9.01 31.72 -6.03
CA LEU A 189 8.97 32.50 -4.80
C LEU A 189 7.57 32.56 -4.17
N PHE A 190 6.55 31.89 -4.72
CA PHE A 190 5.17 31.94 -4.24
C PHE A 190 4.99 31.71 -2.73
N PRO A 191 5.73 30.80 -2.07
CA PRO A 191 5.60 30.60 -0.62
C PRO A 191 6.00 31.84 0.21
N TYR A 192 6.78 32.75 -0.32
CA TYR A 192 7.08 34.01 0.35
C TYR A 192 5.82 34.87 0.54
N PHE A 193 4.93 34.87 -0.45
CA PHE A 193 3.64 35.58 -0.45
C PHE A 193 2.52 34.74 0.17
N ASN A 194 2.62 33.41 0.10
CA ASN A 194 1.66 32.48 0.67
C ASN A 194 2.39 31.35 1.43
N PRO A 195 2.74 31.55 2.71
CA PRO A 195 3.52 30.60 3.51
C PRO A 195 2.93 29.18 3.63
N GLN A 196 1.63 29.03 3.40
CA GLN A 196 0.98 27.70 3.45
C GLN A 196 1.48 26.76 2.34
N ALA A 197 2.00 27.30 1.24
CA ALA A 197 2.49 26.49 0.12
C ALA A 197 3.90 25.92 0.34
N GLU A 198 4.65 26.41 1.33
CA GLU A 198 6.08 26.09 1.52
C GLU A 198 6.36 24.60 1.56
N GLY A 199 5.55 23.83 2.28
CA GLY A 199 5.72 22.36 2.43
C GLY A 199 5.58 21.56 1.13
N GLN A 200 4.97 22.14 0.09
CA GLN A 200 4.72 21.49 -1.20
C GLN A 200 5.40 22.20 -2.37
N TRP A 201 6.46 22.97 -2.11
CA TRP A 201 7.14 23.78 -3.10
C TRP A 201 8.63 23.50 -3.15
N ILE A 202 9.20 23.47 -4.36
CA ILE A 202 10.64 23.41 -4.61
C ILE A 202 10.96 24.46 -5.69
N ALA A 203 11.92 25.32 -5.42
CA ALA A 203 12.56 26.16 -6.42
C ALA A 203 13.92 25.57 -6.82
N VAL A 204 14.33 25.72 -8.07
CA VAL A 204 15.59 25.14 -8.56
C VAL A 204 16.45 26.20 -9.23
N ALA A 205 17.61 26.49 -8.60
CA ALA A 205 18.66 27.31 -9.15
C ALA A 205 19.56 26.50 -10.10
N GLY A 206 20.25 27.20 -11.03
CA GLY A 206 21.04 26.52 -12.05
C GLY A 206 22.54 26.67 -11.82
N LEU A 207 23.26 25.56 -11.96
CA LEU A 207 24.71 25.50 -11.90
C LEU A 207 25.33 25.28 -13.26
N ARG A 208 26.57 25.75 -13.43
CA ARG A 208 27.48 25.33 -14.50
C ARG A 208 28.60 24.46 -13.95
N ARG A 209 29.04 23.52 -14.74
CA ARG A 209 30.24 22.74 -14.53
C ARG A 209 31.44 23.60 -14.91
N VAL A 210 32.45 23.60 -14.06
CA VAL A 210 33.79 24.13 -14.35
C VAL A 210 34.70 22.94 -14.56
N PRO A 211 35.16 22.66 -15.81
CA PRO A 211 35.98 21.50 -16.08
C PRO A 211 37.27 21.54 -15.26
N GLY A 212 37.58 20.43 -14.62
CA GLY A 212 38.82 20.19 -13.94
C GLY A 212 39.98 19.98 -14.93
N THR A 213 41.20 19.91 -14.41
CA THR A 213 42.40 19.53 -15.16
C THR A 213 42.90 18.17 -14.70
N ALA A 214 43.89 17.60 -15.37
CA ALA A 214 44.48 16.31 -14.95
C ALA A 214 44.94 16.40 -13.48
N GLY A 215 44.28 15.64 -12.60
CA GLY A 215 44.53 15.61 -11.15
C GLY A 215 43.61 16.51 -10.29
N ASN A 216 42.86 17.43 -10.91
CA ASN A 216 41.85 18.21 -10.22
C ASN A 216 40.44 17.84 -10.74
N PRO A 217 39.52 17.46 -9.90
CA PRO A 217 38.17 17.11 -10.33
C PRO A 217 37.40 18.32 -10.85
N ASP A 218 36.31 18.06 -11.57
CA ASP A 218 35.35 19.10 -11.96
C ASP A 218 34.75 19.75 -10.72
N THR A 219 34.50 21.05 -10.81
CA THR A 219 33.80 21.81 -9.78
C THR A 219 32.52 22.41 -10.36
N TYR A 220 31.67 22.95 -9.49
CA TYR A 220 30.41 23.54 -9.86
C TYR A 220 30.29 24.94 -9.28
N THR A 221 29.63 25.84 -10.00
CA THR A 221 29.35 27.20 -9.57
C THR A 221 27.97 27.65 -10.03
N LEU A 222 27.37 28.60 -9.35
CA LEU A 222 26.23 29.31 -9.91
C LEU A 222 26.59 29.88 -11.28
N TYR A 223 25.62 29.88 -12.17
CA TYR A 223 25.80 30.50 -13.47
C TYR A 223 25.20 31.87 -13.44
N ASP A 224 26.01 32.85 -13.75
CA ASP A 224 25.77 34.30 -13.61
C ASP A 224 24.57 34.84 -14.39
N THR A 225 23.99 34.11 -15.30
CA THR A 225 22.73 34.49 -15.97
C THR A 225 21.48 33.83 -15.35
N PHE A 226 21.65 33.00 -14.32
CA PHE A 226 20.53 32.35 -13.65
C PHE A 226 20.19 33.09 -12.34
N ASN A 227 18.91 33.02 -11.96
CA ASN A 227 18.46 33.62 -10.72
C ASN A 227 18.91 32.79 -9.52
N GLU A 228 19.30 33.48 -8.45
CA GLU A 228 19.66 32.92 -7.16
C GLU A 228 18.45 32.49 -6.34
N ALA A 229 18.70 31.87 -5.18
CA ALA A 229 17.70 31.41 -4.25
C ALA A 229 17.01 32.52 -3.44
N GLY A 230 17.79 33.55 -3.04
CA GLY A 230 17.29 34.76 -2.38
C GLY A 230 16.32 34.50 -1.23
N LEU A 231 15.21 35.19 -1.24
CA LEU A 231 14.13 34.99 -0.25
C LEU A 231 13.44 33.59 -0.30
N GLY A 232 13.68 32.84 -1.37
CA GLY A 232 13.20 31.49 -1.57
C GLY A 232 14.13 30.41 -1.05
N LYS A 233 15.24 30.75 -0.41
CA LYS A 233 16.29 29.80 -0.02
C LYS A 233 15.80 28.58 0.77
N TRP A 234 14.77 28.75 1.57
CA TRP A 234 14.20 27.68 2.42
C TRP A 234 13.56 26.53 1.65
N TRP A 235 13.18 26.75 0.42
CA TRP A 235 12.62 25.73 -0.48
C TRP A 235 13.36 25.65 -1.81
N THR A 236 14.61 26.16 -1.88
CA THR A 236 15.44 26.15 -3.08
C THR A 236 16.58 25.15 -2.94
N VAL A 237 16.82 24.41 -4.00
CA VAL A 237 18.03 23.61 -4.24
C VAL A 237 18.67 24.03 -5.56
N ALA A 238 19.94 23.66 -5.76
CA ALA A 238 20.66 23.94 -6.99
C ALA A 238 20.92 22.64 -7.77
N ALA A 239 20.93 22.71 -9.09
CA ALA A 239 21.23 21.56 -9.93
C ALA A 239 21.91 21.99 -11.25
N PRO A 240 22.64 21.09 -11.96
CA PRO A 240 23.23 21.40 -13.25
C PRO A 240 22.21 21.94 -14.25
N GLY A 241 22.42 23.13 -14.75
CA GLY A 241 21.52 23.83 -15.68
C GLY A 241 22.21 24.33 -16.96
N ARG A 242 23.55 24.34 -17.01
CA ARG A 242 24.32 24.80 -18.17
C ARG A 242 24.85 23.61 -18.97
N ASP A 243 24.63 23.66 -20.30
CA ASP A 243 25.09 22.69 -21.28
C ASP A 243 24.64 21.24 -20.96
N ILE A 244 23.37 21.09 -20.68
CA ILE A 244 22.77 19.78 -20.31
C ILE A 244 22.41 19.00 -21.57
N TYR A 245 23.02 17.84 -21.71
CA TYR A 245 22.76 16.88 -22.78
C TYR A 245 21.54 16.02 -22.45
N SER A 246 20.52 16.07 -23.31
CA SER A 246 19.29 15.31 -23.09
C SER A 246 18.61 14.95 -24.40
N THR A 247 17.57 14.13 -24.32
CA THR A 247 16.73 13.74 -25.48
C THR A 247 16.15 14.96 -26.19
N ASN A 248 16.06 14.88 -27.50
CA ASN A 248 15.50 15.92 -28.37
C ASN A 248 14.35 15.38 -29.22
N VAL A 249 13.46 16.27 -29.57
CA VAL A 249 12.33 16.03 -30.48
C VAL A 249 12.41 17.05 -31.60
N ASP A 250 12.14 16.62 -32.81
CA ASP A 250 11.93 17.54 -33.92
C ASP A 250 10.61 18.31 -33.69
N MET A 251 10.72 19.60 -33.47
CA MET A 251 9.57 20.46 -33.16
C MET A 251 8.58 20.60 -34.31
N THR A 252 8.98 20.24 -35.54
CA THR A 252 8.12 20.30 -36.72
C THR A 252 7.31 19.03 -36.89
N THR A 253 7.94 17.87 -36.68
CA THR A 253 7.33 16.57 -36.93
C THR A 253 6.83 15.88 -35.67
N GLY A 254 7.33 16.30 -34.49
CA GLY A 254 7.08 15.61 -33.23
C GLY A 254 7.85 14.30 -33.03
N GLU A 255 8.68 13.92 -34.02
CA GLU A 255 9.45 12.67 -33.98
C GLU A 255 10.74 12.81 -33.15
N PRO A 256 11.24 11.69 -32.59
CA PRO A 256 12.52 11.69 -31.89
C PRO A 256 13.67 12.18 -32.79
N ALA A 257 14.41 13.20 -32.35
CA ALA A 257 15.51 13.82 -33.10
C ALA A 257 16.88 13.62 -32.41
N GLY A 258 17.05 12.50 -31.69
CA GLY A 258 18.31 12.19 -31.01
C GLY A 258 18.50 12.98 -29.71
N TYR A 259 19.63 13.66 -29.57
CA TYR A 259 20.01 14.37 -28.36
C TYR A 259 20.53 15.77 -28.67
N ARG A 260 20.40 16.68 -27.71
CA ARG A 260 20.97 18.02 -27.83
C ARG A 260 21.41 18.56 -26.47
N TYR A 261 22.29 19.56 -26.53
CA TYR A 261 22.64 20.39 -25.38
C TYR A 261 21.65 21.55 -25.24
N SER A 262 21.29 21.87 -24.00
CA SER A 262 20.44 23.02 -23.69
C SER A 262 20.83 23.62 -22.34
N SER A 263 20.60 24.92 -22.16
CA SER A 263 20.96 25.63 -20.92
C SER A 263 19.78 26.44 -20.41
N GLY A 264 19.67 26.51 -19.09
CA GLY A 264 18.61 27.20 -18.36
C GLY A 264 18.34 26.53 -17.01
N THR A 265 17.80 27.26 -16.08
CA THR A 265 17.24 26.67 -14.86
C THR A 265 16.12 25.64 -15.18
N SER A 266 15.53 25.76 -16.38
CA SER A 266 14.63 24.75 -16.96
C SER A 266 15.27 23.39 -17.14
N MET A 267 16.60 23.29 -17.30
CA MET A 267 17.36 22.04 -17.40
C MET A 267 17.82 21.56 -16.03
N ALA A 268 17.88 22.45 -15.03
CA ALA A 268 18.19 22.10 -13.65
C ALA A 268 17.00 21.42 -12.95
N ALA A 269 15.81 21.95 -13.10
CA ALA A 269 14.60 21.43 -12.42
C ALA A 269 14.31 19.94 -12.66
N PRO A 270 14.44 19.37 -13.87
CA PRO A 270 14.22 17.94 -14.09
C PRO A 270 15.25 17.04 -13.40
N HIS A 271 16.47 17.50 -13.09
CA HIS A 271 17.39 16.75 -12.24
C HIS A 271 16.84 16.59 -10.83
N VAL A 272 16.25 17.64 -10.27
CA VAL A 272 15.62 17.61 -8.95
C VAL A 272 14.37 16.74 -8.94
N ALA A 273 13.55 16.80 -10.00
CA ALA A 273 12.40 15.90 -10.14
C ALA A 273 12.83 14.42 -10.18
N GLY A 274 13.90 14.11 -10.90
CA GLY A 274 14.49 12.78 -10.92
C GLY A 274 15.06 12.39 -9.56
N ALA A 275 15.74 13.29 -8.85
CA ALA A 275 16.25 13.06 -7.50
C ALA A 275 15.11 12.72 -6.51
N MET A 276 14.00 13.45 -6.57
CA MET A 276 12.79 13.14 -5.81
C MET A 276 12.26 11.74 -6.14
N GLY A 277 12.20 11.35 -7.42
CA GLY A 277 11.76 10.02 -7.84
C GLY A 277 12.63 8.90 -7.25
N VAL A 278 13.96 9.07 -7.27
CA VAL A 278 14.90 8.11 -6.67
C VAL A 278 14.69 8.01 -5.16
N LEU A 279 14.61 9.12 -4.43
CA LEU A 279 14.41 9.11 -2.98
C LEU A 279 13.01 8.59 -2.60
N MET A 280 11.98 8.89 -3.38
CA MET A 280 10.64 8.31 -3.18
C MET A 280 10.63 6.79 -3.37
N SER A 281 11.50 6.24 -4.22
CA SER A 281 11.64 4.79 -4.36
C SER A 281 12.29 4.15 -3.14
N ARG A 282 13.21 4.86 -2.47
CA ARG A 282 13.86 4.44 -1.23
C ARG A 282 12.89 4.48 -0.04
N TYR A 283 12.12 5.56 0.08
CA TYR A 283 11.25 5.81 1.23
C TYR A 283 9.79 5.53 0.91
N GLN A 284 9.40 4.24 0.93
CA GLN A 284 8.05 3.79 0.59
C GLN A 284 6.97 4.28 1.59
N SER A 285 7.36 4.60 2.81
CA SER A 285 6.48 5.06 3.88
C SER A 285 6.47 6.60 4.05
N MET A 286 7.24 7.34 3.26
CA MET A 286 7.26 8.81 3.31
C MET A 286 6.36 9.42 2.24
N SER A 287 5.74 10.54 2.59
CA SER A 287 5.08 11.43 1.63
C SER A 287 6.11 12.22 0.81
N ALA A 288 5.71 12.72 -0.38
CA ALA A 288 6.61 13.53 -1.19
C ALA A 288 7.11 14.80 -0.46
N PRO A 289 6.33 15.51 0.38
CA PRO A 289 6.87 16.57 1.24
C PRO A 289 7.96 16.10 2.21
N GLN A 290 7.81 14.92 2.82
CA GLN A 290 8.85 14.37 3.69
C GLN A 290 10.12 13.98 2.93
N VAL A 291 9.97 13.39 1.75
CA VAL A 291 11.10 13.08 0.86
C VAL A 291 11.80 14.36 0.39
N ARG A 292 11.04 15.43 0.12
CA ARG A 292 11.58 16.76 -0.16
C ARG A 292 12.48 17.25 1.00
N ASP A 293 12.01 17.12 2.24
CA ASP A 293 12.77 17.54 3.41
C ASP A 293 14.04 16.68 3.60
N VAL A 294 13.97 15.37 3.32
CA VAL A 294 15.19 14.53 3.25
C VAL A 294 16.14 15.06 2.19
N MET A 295 15.67 15.30 0.96
CA MET A 295 16.51 15.82 -0.13
C MET A 295 17.15 17.16 0.22
N PHE A 296 16.42 18.08 0.84
CA PHE A 296 16.93 19.38 1.26
C PHE A 296 18.02 19.24 2.31
N THR A 297 17.74 18.52 3.36
CA THR A 297 18.62 18.42 4.54
C THR A 297 19.84 17.56 4.32
N THR A 298 19.89 16.83 3.22
CA THR A 298 21.04 16.01 2.81
C THR A 298 21.79 16.63 1.60
N ALA A 299 21.31 17.76 1.07
CA ALA A 299 21.95 18.42 -0.06
C ALA A 299 23.41 18.78 0.24
N ASN A 300 24.23 18.81 -0.81
CA ASN A 300 25.66 19.05 -0.73
C ASN A 300 26.04 20.40 -1.37
N HIS A 301 26.92 21.13 -0.72
CA HIS A 301 27.49 22.38 -1.24
C HIS A 301 29.01 22.29 -1.45
N LYS A 302 29.61 21.11 -1.27
CA LYS A 302 31.04 20.88 -1.43
C LYS A 302 31.38 20.35 -2.82
N ASN A 303 32.48 20.82 -3.35
CA ASN A 303 33.12 20.23 -4.49
C ASN A 303 33.80 18.89 -4.11
N PRO A 304 34.17 18.04 -5.09
CA PRO A 304 34.87 16.77 -4.81
C PRO A 304 36.18 16.91 -4.05
N ASP A 305 36.81 18.09 -4.05
CA ASP A 305 38.02 18.39 -3.28
C ASP A 305 37.75 18.88 -1.85
N GLY A 306 36.47 18.93 -1.43
CA GLY A 306 36.06 19.37 -0.10
C GLY A 306 35.89 20.90 0.07
N THR A 307 36.23 21.69 -0.95
CA THR A 307 35.99 23.14 -0.92
C THR A 307 34.52 23.47 -1.16
N ASP A 308 34.06 24.63 -0.68
CA ASP A 308 32.73 25.10 -1.00
C ASP A 308 32.59 25.42 -2.48
N MET A 309 31.42 25.13 -3.05
CA MET A 309 31.09 25.52 -4.41
C MET A 309 31.15 27.04 -4.52
N LEU A 310 31.76 27.56 -5.61
CA LEU A 310 31.81 28.98 -5.84
C LEU A 310 30.39 29.56 -5.98
N GLY A 311 30.05 30.54 -5.15
CA GLY A 311 28.71 31.10 -5.01
C GLY A 311 27.93 30.52 -3.81
N TRP A 312 28.54 29.64 -3.01
CA TRP A 312 27.99 29.28 -1.70
C TRP A 312 28.19 30.46 -0.73
N SER A 313 27.22 31.33 -0.65
CA SER A 313 27.34 32.60 0.09
C SER A 313 25.98 33.11 0.56
N ASN A 314 26.02 33.97 1.57
CA ASN A 314 24.90 34.79 1.99
C ASN A 314 24.92 36.15 1.23
N LYS A 315 23.81 36.86 1.28
CA LYS A 315 23.61 38.19 0.63
C LYS A 315 24.66 39.23 1.08
N ASP A 316 25.14 39.13 2.30
CA ASP A 316 26.17 40.01 2.87
C ASP A 316 27.62 39.62 2.48
N GLY A 317 27.77 38.57 1.67
CA GLY A 317 29.05 38.03 1.23
C GLY A 317 29.71 37.07 2.24
N THR A 318 29.06 36.77 3.36
CA THR A 318 29.56 35.75 4.30
C THR A 318 29.29 34.34 3.76
N THR A 319 30.06 33.36 4.24
CA THR A 319 29.78 31.94 3.96
C THR A 319 28.83 31.39 5.02
N PRO A 320 27.73 30.70 4.61
CA PRO A 320 26.85 30.01 5.56
C PRO A 320 27.63 28.98 6.37
N LEU A 321 27.24 28.83 7.64
CA LEU A 321 27.80 27.78 8.51
C LEU A 321 27.36 26.38 8.00
N GLU A 322 28.06 25.34 8.45
CA GLU A 322 27.71 23.96 8.12
C GLU A 322 26.28 23.66 8.59
N GLY A 323 25.42 23.18 7.68
CA GLY A 323 24.01 22.92 7.93
C GLY A 323 23.08 24.12 7.77
N GLU A 324 23.61 25.33 7.56
CA GLU A 324 22.82 26.51 7.19
C GLU A 324 22.50 26.55 5.69
N VAL A 325 21.56 27.38 5.33
CA VAL A 325 21.03 27.54 3.96
C VAL A 325 21.62 28.82 3.33
N SER A 326 22.09 28.72 2.10
CA SER A 326 22.70 29.84 1.35
C SER A 326 21.66 30.74 0.69
N ASP A 327 21.85 32.06 0.76
CA ASP A 327 21.01 33.02 -0.01
C ASP A 327 21.18 32.85 -1.51
N ALA A 328 22.33 32.34 -1.99
CA ALA A 328 22.56 32.17 -3.42
C ALA A 328 22.05 30.79 -3.94
N MET A 329 22.32 29.68 -3.23
CA MET A 329 22.08 28.31 -3.72
C MET A 329 20.98 27.56 -2.96
N GLY A 330 20.38 28.17 -1.94
CA GLY A 330 19.46 27.45 -1.06
C GLY A 330 20.16 26.36 -0.26
N TRP A 331 19.66 25.14 -0.30
CA TRP A 331 20.21 23.96 0.39
C TRP A 331 21.45 23.35 -0.28
N GLY A 332 21.75 23.77 -1.51
CA GLY A 332 22.82 23.17 -2.34
C GLY A 332 22.28 22.14 -3.33
N VAL A 333 23.12 21.20 -3.74
CA VAL A 333 22.82 20.19 -4.75
C VAL A 333 22.28 18.92 -4.08
N PRO A 334 21.16 18.32 -4.54
CA PRO A 334 20.69 17.04 -4.03
C PRO A 334 21.78 15.97 -4.04
N ASP A 335 22.07 15.40 -2.87
CA ASP A 335 23.00 14.29 -2.69
C ASP A 335 22.20 13.00 -2.47
N LEU A 336 22.15 12.19 -3.51
CA LEU A 336 21.35 10.95 -3.47
C LEU A 336 21.99 9.87 -2.60
N GLU A 337 23.32 9.86 -2.47
CA GLU A 337 24.00 8.92 -1.57
C GLU A 337 23.66 9.23 -0.12
N LYS A 338 23.89 10.47 0.32
CA LYS A 338 23.53 10.91 1.67
C LYS A 338 22.03 10.80 1.92
N GLY A 339 21.22 11.13 0.91
CA GLY A 339 19.75 11.02 0.97
C GLY A 339 19.22 9.61 1.20
N MET A 340 19.96 8.55 0.86
CA MET A 340 19.56 7.15 1.15
C MET A 340 19.64 6.80 2.64
N HIS A 341 20.33 7.60 3.46
CA HIS A 341 20.66 7.32 4.84
C HIS A 341 19.82 8.05 5.88
N GLY A 342 18.64 8.53 5.51
CA GLY A 342 17.76 9.29 6.37
C GLY A 342 17.88 10.81 6.18
N PRO A 343 17.08 11.62 6.90
CA PRO A 343 17.20 13.07 6.87
C PRO A 343 18.54 13.52 7.50
N GLY A 344 19.08 14.67 7.05
CA GLY A 344 20.25 15.30 7.67
C GLY A 344 19.85 16.32 8.75
N GLN A 345 18.62 16.82 8.72
CA GLN A 345 18.06 17.71 9.73
C GLN A 345 16.55 17.47 9.86
N PHE A 346 15.98 17.82 11.01
CA PHE A 346 14.54 17.98 11.10
C PHE A 346 14.15 19.45 10.92
N LEU A 347 13.20 19.69 10.02
CA LEU A 347 12.66 21.02 9.71
C LEU A 347 11.37 21.33 10.52
N GLY A 348 11.31 20.85 11.73
CA GLY A 348 10.19 20.86 12.65
C GLY A 348 9.86 19.45 13.10
N LYS A 349 8.56 19.17 13.32
CA LYS A 349 8.06 17.84 13.66
C LYS A 349 8.11 16.91 12.46
N PHE A 350 8.94 15.88 12.50
CA PHE A 350 8.99 14.82 11.49
C PHE A 350 8.14 13.63 11.95
N ASP A 351 6.97 13.46 11.35
CA ASP A 351 6.01 12.40 11.69
C ASP A 351 6.20 11.22 10.73
N TYR A 352 6.90 10.18 11.17
CA TYR A 352 7.26 9.03 10.34
C TYR A 352 6.38 7.82 10.63
N ASN A 353 5.44 7.56 9.71
CA ASN A 353 4.53 6.41 9.76
C ASN A 353 5.09 5.23 8.94
N LEU A 354 5.87 4.35 9.58
CA LEU A 354 6.57 3.24 8.94
C LEU A 354 5.69 1.99 8.85
N ASN A 355 4.89 1.90 7.79
CA ASN A 355 3.99 0.76 7.53
C ASN A 355 4.36 -0.06 6.30
N SER A 356 5.12 0.51 5.35
CA SER A 356 5.38 -0.14 4.05
C SER A 356 6.56 -1.11 4.10
N THR A 357 7.44 -0.97 5.09
CA THR A 357 8.60 -1.86 5.29
C THR A 357 8.71 -2.24 6.75
N PRO A 358 9.14 -3.49 7.06
CA PRO A 358 9.28 -3.93 8.45
C PRO A 358 10.46 -3.26 9.17
N LEU A 359 11.46 -2.79 8.42
CA LEU A 359 12.67 -2.17 8.95
C LEU A 359 13.13 -1.02 8.06
N ASP A 360 13.50 0.11 8.68
CA ASP A 360 14.25 1.19 8.06
C ASP A 360 15.44 1.59 8.94
N VAL A 361 16.53 2.06 8.34
CA VAL A 361 17.76 2.43 9.05
C VAL A 361 18.20 3.81 8.60
N TRP A 362 18.37 4.73 9.56
CA TRP A 362 18.89 6.08 9.35
C TRP A 362 20.24 6.24 10.04
N THR A 363 21.23 6.66 9.27
CA THR A 363 22.64 6.72 9.73
C THR A 363 23.22 8.11 9.64
N ASN A 364 22.50 9.06 9.04
CA ASN A 364 22.89 10.46 9.05
C ASN A 364 22.83 11.03 10.45
N ASP A 365 23.75 11.96 10.73
CA ASP A 365 23.68 12.86 11.89
C ASP A 365 22.57 13.89 11.64
N ILE A 366 21.52 13.83 12.44
CA ILE A 366 20.32 14.66 12.27
C ILE A 366 20.41 15.87 13.19
N SER A 367 20.47 17.05 12.58
CA SER A 367 20.54 18.35 13.30
C SER A 367 19.26 19.18 13.14
N GLU A 368 19.28 20.41 13.62
CA GLU A 368 18.25 21.44 13.43
C GLU A 368 18.89 22.84 13.15
N VAL A 369 20.12 22.86 12.60
CA VAL A 369 20.88 24.09 12.37
C VAL A 369 20.13 25.08 11.50
N ALA A 370 19.52 24.60 10.41
CA ALA A 370 18.73 25.45 9.52
C ALA A 370 17.48 26.02 10.20
N LEU A 371 16.84 25.30 11.13
CA LEU A 371 15.74 25.86 11.93
C LEU A 371 16.22 27.01 12.82
N LYS A 372 17.41 26.90 13.42
CA LYS A 372 17.99 27.96 14.24
C LYS A 372 18.38 29.19 13.39
N GLN A 373 18.89 28.96 12.19
CA GLN A 373 19.09 30.05 11.24
C GLN A 373 17.74 30.73 10.91
N ARG A 374 16.71 29.94 10.61
CA ARG A 374 15.37 30.42 10.31
C ARG A 374 14.76 31.22 11.45
N GLU A 375 14.90 30.74 12.67
CA GLU A 375 14.45 31.43 13.88
C GLU A 375 15.08 32.82 14.02
N ARG A 376 16.40 32.93 13.81
CA ARG A 376 17.11 34.22 13.85
C ARG A 376 16.60 35.18 12.78
N GLU A 377 16.44 34.70 11.54
CA GLU A 377 15.99 35.51 10.41
C GLU A 377 14.51 35.90 10.50
N ASP A 378 13.64 35.00 10.89
CA ASP A 378 12.22 35.29 11.10
C ASP A 378 12.03 36.31 12.24
N ASN A 379 12.77 36.21 13.33
CA ASN A 379 12.75 37.21 14.42
C ASN A 379 13.28 38.58 13.96
N ALA A 380 14.35 38.59 13.17
CA ALA A 380 14.88 39.83 12.59
C ALA A 380 13.86 40.48 11.65
N TRP A 381 13.20 39.72 10.81
CA TRP A 381 12.14 40.19 9.93
C TRP A 381 10.94 40.76 10.72
N MET A 382 10.48 40.07 11.75
CA MET A 382 9.39 40.53 12.63
C MET A 382 9.74 41.85 13.31
N ALA A 383 10.97 42.00 13.78
CA ALA A 383 11.45 43.27 14.39
C ALA A 383 11.52 44.38 13.36
N ALA A 384 12.11 44.16 12.19
CA ALA A 384 12.26 45.14 11.12
C ALA A 384 10.90 45.62 10.58
N THR A 385 9.91 44.74 10.51
CA THR A 385 8.57 45.04 9.98
C THR A 385 7.54 45.36 11.07
N LYS A 386 7.95 45.52 12.32
CA LYS A 386 7.03 45.68 13.47
C LYS A 386 5.88 44.67 13.45
N ASN A 387 6.23 43.39 13.39
CA ASN A 387 5.29 42.29 13.27
C ASN A 387 4.39 42.35 12.01
N GLY A 388 4.97 42.78 10.89
CA GLY A 388 4.28 42.84 9.61
C GLY A 388 3.33 44.04 9.44
N THR A 389 3.38 45.00 10.34
CA THR A 389 2.55 46.23 10.25
C THR A 389 3.27 47.38 9.55
N ASP A 390 4.59 47.40 9.57
CA ASP A 390 5.42 48.38 8.86
C ASP A 390 5.78 47.84 7.49
N THR A 391 5.10 48.33 6.48
CA THR A 391 5.26 47.92 5.08
C THR A 391 6.24 48.80 4.31
N VAL A 392 6.85 49.80 4.96
CA VAL A 392 7.79 50.77 4.36
C VAL A 392 9.25 50.30 4.50
N GLY A 393 9.53 49.19 5.15
CA GLY A 393 10.86 48.70 5.45
C GLY A 393 11.78 48.53 4.24
N GLU A 394 12.70 47.60 4.30
CA GLU A 394 13.81 47.34 3.37
C GLU A 394 13.42 47.28 1.89
N TYR A 395 12.16 47.27 1.55
CA TYR A 395 11.60 47.14 0.20
C TYR A 395 10.61 48.25 -0.14
N GLU A 396 10.98 49.51 0.14
CA GLU A 396 10.18 50.59 -0.39
C GLU A 396 10.05 50.43 -1.92
N LEU A 397 8.79 50.43 -2.38
CA LEU A 397 8.49 50.60 -3.80
C LEU A 397 8.92 51.98 -4.35
N GLY A 398 9.63 52.75 -3.54
CA GLY A 398 10.26 53.95 -3.97
C GLY A 398 11.23 53.64 -5.10
N ASN A 399 11.12 54.31 -6.21
CA ASN A 399 12.06 54.31 -7.35
C ASN A 399 12.42 52.94 -7.97
N GLY A 400 12.24 51.78 -7.27
CA GLY A 400 12.55 50.44 -7.81
C GLY A 400 11.50 49.92 -8.78
N PHE A 401 10.29 50.47 -8.78
CA PHE A 401 9.26 50.22 -9.80
C PHE A 401 9.40 51.21 -10.99
N VAL A 402 10.38 52.05 -10.98
CA VAL A 402 10.71 52.85 -12.14
C VAL A 402 11.44 51.98 -13.12
N VAL A 403 10.78 51.61 -14.18
CA VAL A 403 11.36 50.95 -15.33
C VAL A 403 12.49 51.84 -15.88
N GLY A 404 13.71 51.33 -15.80
CA GLY A 404 14.82 51.91 -16.54
C GLY A 404 14.52 51.86 -18.05
N ASP A 405 15.11 52.81 -18.80
CA ASP A 405 15.03 52.93 -20.24
C ASP A 405 13.77 53.57 -20.83
N GLY A 406 13.57 54.82 -20.52
CA GLY A 406 12.86 55.74 -21.40
C GLY A 406 11.35 55.64 -21.46
N ASP A 407 10.75 54.60 -20.97
CA ASP A 407 9.30 54.39 -20.87
C ASP A 407 8.82 54.34 -19.43
N THR A 408 9.23 55.32 -18.67
CA THR A 408 8.87 55.50 -17.25
C THR A 408 7.37 55.63 -17.00
N ASP A 409 6.61 55.98 -18.02
CA ASP A 409 5.16 56.13 -17.88
C ASP A 409 4.37 54.84 -17.78
N LEU A 410 4.87 53.75 -18.32
CA LEU A 410 4.15 52.49 -18.35
C LEU A 410 4.00 51.85 -16.96
N THR A 411 5.01 51.96 -16.11
CA THR A 411 5.00 51.34 -14.78
C THR A 411 4.24 52.15 -13.75
N ASN A 412 4.31 53.47 -13.79
CA ASN A 412 3.55 54.33 -12.88
C ASN A 412 2.04 54.26 -13.11
N HIS A 413 1.61 53.77 -14.30
CA HIS A 413 0.19 53.58 -14.61
C HIS A 413 -0.35 52.18 -14.31
N ILE A 414 0.52 51.20 -14.12
CA ILE A 414 0.10 49.81 -13.96
C ILE A 414 -0.31 49.53 -12.53
N ILE A 415 0.48 49.93 -11.56
CA ILE A 415 0.26 49.67 -10.13
C ILE A 415 0.51 51.00 -9.40
N SER A 416 -0.55 51.52 -8.78
CA SER A 416 -0.40 52.67 -7.93
C SER A 416 0.38 52.32 -6.66
N GLN A 417 1.07 53.31 -6.09
CA GLN A 417 1.75 53.16 -4.80
C GLN A 417 0.80 52.68 -3.70
N GLU A 418 -0.48 53.08 -3.73
CA GLU A 418 -1.49 52.72 -2.77
C GLU A 418 -1.90 51.23 -2.94
N GLU A 419 -2.14 50.75 -4.17
CA GLU A 419 -2.42 49.33 -4.43
C GLU A 419 -1.24 48.45 -3.99
N ALA A 420 -0.02 48.83 -4.28
CA ALA A 420 1.16 48.12 -3.86
C ALA A 420 1.27 48.00 -2.33
N ARG A 421 0.97 49.11 -1.61
CA ARG A 421 0.94 49.10 -0.13
C ARG A 421 -0.16 48.17 0.42
N GLN A 422 -1.35 48.20 -0.19
CA GLN A 422 -2.44 47.31 0.24
C GLN A 422 -2.05 45.84 0.10
N TRP A 423 -1.56 45.41 -1.06
CA TRP A 423 -1.16 44.02 -1.29
C TRP A 423 0.07 43.62 -0.46
N ARG A 424 1.03 44.53 -0.27
CA ARG A 424 2.16 44.31 0.63
C ARG A 424 1.69 44.09 2.07
N THR A 425 0.73 44.91 2.55
CA THR A 425 0.16 44.80 3.86
C THR A 425 -0.49 43.44 4.04
N GLU A 426 -1.17 42.92 3.03
CA GLU A 426 -1.81 41.59 3.10
C GLU A 426 -0.80 40.45 3.20
N TYR A 427 0.22 40.39 2.36
CA TYR A 427 1.16 39.30 2.41
C TYR A 427 2.13 39.43 3.60
N TYR A 428 2.47 40.64 4.05
CA TYR A 428 3.21 40.83 5.30
C TYR A 428 2.44 40.31 6.50
N LYS A 429 1.15 40.61 6.57
CA LYS A 429 0.29 40.09 7.61
C LYS A 429 0.25 38.55 7.61
N ARG A 430 0.09 37.92 6.42
CA ARG A 430 0.12 36.45 6.30
C ARG A 430 1.46 35.86 6.75
N ARG A 431 2.56 36.49 6.35
CA ARG A 431 3.92 36.07 6.75
C ARG A 431 4.13 36.21 8.24
N ALA A 432 3.76 37.36 8.83
CA ALA A 432 3.84 37.59 10.27
C ALA A 432 3.02 36.53 11.07
N GLN A 433 1.82 36.23 10.59
CA GLN A 433 0.99 35.17 11.20
C GLN A 433 1.65 33.78 11.13
N ALA A 434 2.28 33.44 10.00
CA ALA A 434 2.98 32.18 9.84
C ALA A 434 4.21 32.09 10.77
N ILE A 435 4.96 33.18 10.90
CA ILE A 435 6.10 33.28 11.84
C ILE A 435 5.62 33.19 13.28
N GLN A 436 4.57 33.94 13.64
CA GLN A 436 4.01 33.90 15.01
C GLN A 436 3.52 32.49 15.35
N ASN A 437 2.89 31.80 14.42
CA ASN A 437 2.50 30.41 14.61
C ASN A 437 3.68 29.48 14.87
N ARG A 438 4.83 29.70 14.23
CA ARG A 438 6.06 28.95 14.54
C ARG A 438 6.56 29.21 15.95
N ILE A 439 6.52 30.47 16.38
CA ILE A 439 6.91 30.89 17.74
C ILE A 439 5.98 30.27 18.79
N ASP A 440 4.68 30.43 18.61
CA ASP A 440 3.65 29.98 19.56
C ASP A 440 3.63 28.47 19.77
N HIS A 441 4.02 27.69 18.74
CA HIS A 441 4.03 26.23 18.79
C HIS A 441 5.44 25.64 18.86
N ASP A 442 6.47 26.45 19.12
CA ASP A 442 7.86 25.99 19.28
C ASP A 442 8.37 25.20 18.07
N LEU A 443 7.99 25.61 16.85
CA LEU A 443 8.30 24.90 15.60
C LEU A 443 9.72 25.11 15.09
N TYR A 444 10.57 25.86 15.81
CA TYR A 444 12.00 26.00 15.52
C TYR A 444 12.86 24.92 16.21
N LYS A 445 12.21 23.85 16.70
CA LYS A 445 12.87 22.65 17.22
C LYS A 445 12.55 21.46 16.33
N GLY A 446 13.57 20.73 15.96
CA GLY A 446 13.41 19.45 15.31
C GLY A 446 12.90 18.38 16.26
N SER A 447 11.94 17.58 15.86
CA SER A 447 11.42 16.45 16.65
C SER A 447 11.02 15.29 15.77
N LEU A 448 11.04 14.07 16.33
CA LEU A 448 10.62 12.84 15.67
C LEU A 448 9.36 12.27 16.32
N VAL A 449 8.37 11.91 15.53
CA VAL A 449 7.28 11.02 15.95
C VAL A 449 7.33 9.76 15.08
N LYS A 450 7.61 8.61 15.72
CA LYS A 450 7.64 7.31 15.06
C LYS A 450 6.30 6.62 15.24
N ARG A 451 5.65 6.31 14.11
CA ARG A 451 4.39 5.55 14.03
C ARG A 451 4.53 4.35 13.11
N GLY A 452 3.46 3.56 13.06
CA GLY A 452 3.37 2.37 12.21
C GLY A 452 4.16 1.19 12.76
N SER A 453 3.78 -0.01 12.32
CA SER A 453 4.24 -1.29 12.87
C SER A 453 5.72 -1.63 12.57
N GLY A 454 6.35 -0.94 11.59
CA GLY A 454 7.76 -1.16 11.26
C GLY A 454 8.72 -0.65 12.32
N THR A 455 9.94 -1.12 12.26
CA THR A 455 11.05 -0.74 13.15
C THR A 455 11.97 0.28 12.46
N LEU A 456 12.25 1.39 13.13
CA LEU A 456 13.28 2.36 12.73
C LEU A 456 14.52 2.18 13.60
N VAL A 457 15.69 2.09 12.98
CA VAL A 457 16.98 2.11 13.68
C VAL A 457 17.73 3.38 13.31
N MET A 458 18.18 4.13 14.32
CA MET A 458 18.93 5.37 14.16
C MET A 458 20.33 5.21 14.75
N THR A 459 21.36 5.50 13.95
CA THR A 459 22.77 5.31 14.37
C THR A 459 23.62 6.57 14.26
N GLY A 460 23.04 7.67 13.77
CA GLY A 460 23.70 8.99 13.72
C GLY A 460 23.85 9.64 15.08
N ASN A 461 24.76 10.60 15.18
CA ASN A 461 24.92 11.47 16.35
C ASN A 461 23.97 12.68 16.18
N ASN A 462 22.78 12.57 16.76
CA ASN A 462 21.69 13.50 16.49
C ASN A 462 21.65 14.64 17.53
N SER A 463 21.46 15.88 17.05
CA SER A 463 21.51 17.08 17.90
C SER A 463 20.21 17.89 17.96
N TYR A 464 19.12 17.38 17.40
CA TYR A 464 17.81 18.04 17.48
C TYR A 464 17.27 18.06 18.94
N THR A 465 16.47 19.08 19.26
CA THR A 465 16.12 19.40 20.66
C THR A 465 14.64 19.20 21.03
N GLY A 466 13.75 19.03 20.05
CA GLY A 466 12.32 18.91 20.26
C GLY A 466 11.83 17.54 20.77
N GLY A 467 12.76 16.61 20.99
CA GLY A 467 12.47 15.29 21.53
C GLY A 467 12.01 14.26 20.50
N THR A 468 11.81 13.04 20.99
CA THR A 468 11.40 11.88 20.20
C THR A 468 10.20 11.21 20.82
N THR A 469 9.19 10.86 20.04
CA THR A 469 7.99 10.15 20.50
C THR A 469 7.84 8.84 19.72
N VAL A 470 7.61 7.74 20.42
CA VAL A 470 7.27 6.44 19.86
C VAL A 470 5.82 6.15 20.15
N GLU A 471 4.99 6.08 19.10
CA GLU A 471 3.56 5.79 19.22
C GLU A 471 3.26 4.32 18.89
N ASP A 472 4.02 3.71 17.97
CA ASP A 472 3.79 2.32 17.52
C ASP A 472 5.05 1.74 16.86
N GLY A 473 5.11 0.39 16.75
CA GLY A 473 6.24 -0.35 16.17
C GLY A 473 7.50 -0.27 17.00
N GLY A 474 8.66 -0.25 16.36
CA GLY A 474 9.97 -0.22 17.01
C GLY A 474 10.77 1.04 16.73
N LEU A 475 11.49 1.54 17.73
CA LEU A 475 12.54 2.54 17.57
C LEU A 475 13.77 2.13 18.36
N PHE A 476 14.88 1.92 17.66
CA PHE A 476 16.16 1.54 18.27
C PHE A 476 17.27 2.47 17.78
N GLY A 477 18.35 2.58 18.57
CA GLY A 477 19.51 3.37 18.20
C GLY A 477 20.51 3.51 19.31
N PHE A 478 21.62 4.21 19.05
CA PHE A 478 22.59 4.54 20.08
C PHE A 478 22.03 5.63 21.01
N SER A 479 22.56 5.75 22.20
CA SER A 479 22.07 6.72 23.19
C SER A 479 22.07 8.16 22.65
N GLU A 480 23.10 8.51 21.87
CA GLU A 480 23.22 9.80 21.17
C GLU A 480 22.35 9.98 19.93
N SER A 481 21.63 8.93 19.49
CA SER A 481 20.84 8.99 18.25
C SER A 481 19.45 9.59 18.42
N PHE A 482 19.05 10.00 19.62
CA PHE A 482 17.69 10.47 19.89
C PHE A 482 17.59 11.98 20.16
N GLY A 483 18.64 12.73 19.84
CA GLY A 483 18.71 14.16 20.12
C GLY A 483 18.86 14.47 21.62
N SER A 484 18.76 15.76 22.00
CA SER A 484 18.90 16.19 23.39
C SER A 484 17.60 16.25 24.17
N GLY A 485 16.45 16.11 23.48
CA GLY A 485 15.13 16.11 24.10
C GLY A 485 14.77 14.76 24.72
N THR A 486 13.66 14.72 25.44
CA THR A 486 13.16 13.48 26.04
C THR A 486 12.60 12.53 24.98
N VAL A 487 12.87 11.23 25.13
CA VAL A 487 12.22 10.16 24.39
C VAL A 487 10.96 9.74 25.14
N ASN A 488 9.79 9.96 24.55
CA ASN A 488 8.50 9.56 25.11
C ASN A 488 8.01 8.29 24.38
N VAL A 489 7.86 7.20 25.11
CA VAL A 489 7.36 5.93 24.58
C VAL A 489 5.91 5.77 24.99
N ASN A 490 4.98 6.21 24.13
CA ASN A 490 3.53 6.19 24.39
C ASN A 490 2.90 4.86 23.96
N GLY A 491 3.55 4.17 23.03
CA GLY A 491 3.20 2.85 22.51
C GLY A 491 4.41 2.24 21.83
N GLY A 492 4.26 1.02 21.29
CA GLY A 492 5.37 0.35 20.62
C GLY A 492 6.55 0.03 21.54
N VAL A 493 7.73 -0.15 20.93
CA VAL A 493 8.95 -0.62 21.60
C VAL A 493 10.10 0.34 21.34
N PHE A 494 10.81 0.74 22.40
CA PHE A 494 12.02 1.55 22.33
C PHE A 494 13.19 0.83 22.99
N GLY A 495 14.38 0.89 22.38
CA GLY A 495 15.60 0.30 22.97
C GLY A 495 16.87 1.05 22.59
N ILE A 496 17.80 1.12 23.52
CA ILE A 496 19.15 1.66 23.32
C ILE A 496 20.09 0.52 22.93
N LEU A 497 21.00 0.78 21.99
CA LEU A 497 21.97 -0.15 21.46
C LEU A 497 23.38 0.27 21.84
N SER A 498 24.28 -0.70 22.11
CA SER A 498 25.72 -0.48 22.22
C SER A 498 26.44 -0.77 20.89
N SER A 499 25.85 -1.63 20.05
CA SER A 499 26.33 -1.94 18.72
C SER A 499 25.17 -2.31 17.82
N PHE A 500 25.29 -2.05 16.55
CA PHE A 500 24.35 -2.47 15.52
C PHE A 500 25.15 -3.17 14.41
N ASN A 501 24.87 -4.45 14.17
CA ASN A 501 25.54 -5.23 13.13
C ASN A 501 24.62 -5.37 11.91
N ASP A 502 25.17 -5.18 10.75
CA ASP A 502 24.53 -5.08 9.43
C ASP A 502 23.83 -6.36 8.92
N ASN A 503 23.79 -7.42 9.70
CA ASN A 503 23.07 -8.65 9.31
C ASN A 503 21.56 -8.50 9.15
N PHE A 504 21.01 -7.32 9.48
CA PHE A 504 19.60 -6.96 9.34
C PHE A 504 19.24 -6.29 8.02
N THR A 505 20.23 -5.84 7.25
CA THR A 505 19.94 -5.11 6.03
C THR A 505 19.50 -6.04 4.92
N GLN A 506 18.44 -5.65 4.24
CA GLN A 506 18.10 -6.22 2.94
C GLN A 506 19.32 -6.17 2.05
N LYS A 507 19.73 -7.32 1.55
CA LYS A 507 20.91 -7.47 0.68
C LYS A 507 21.03 -6.31 -0.31
N GLY A 508 22.03 -5.47 -0.15
CA GLY A 508 22.51 -4.56 -1.18
C GLY A 508 22.48 -3.07 -0.92
N LEU A 509 21.88 -2.55 0.17
CA LEU A 509 21.81 -1.10 0.39
C LEU A 509 22.74 -0.52 1.43
N LEU A 510 23.33 -1.30 2.33
CA LEU A 510 24.09 -0.78 3.47
C LEU A 510 25.32 -1.65 3.83
N ASN A 511 26.22 -1.89 2.91
CA ASN A 511 27.46 -2.67 3.15
C ASN A 511 28.52 -1.95 4.00
N SER A 512 28.25 -0.81 4.62
CA SER A 512 29.29 0.01 5.26
C SER A 512 29.09 0.40 6.72
N LEU A 513 28.05 -0.10 7.38
CA LEU A 513 27.71 0.36 8.73
C LEU A 513 27.98 -0.70 9.80
N VAL A 514 29.23 -0.91 10.07
CA VAL A 514 29.65 -1.51 11.32
C VAL A 514 29.57 -0.42 12.39
N GLY A 515 28.50 -0.45 13.21
CA GLY A 515 28.39 0.44 14.36
C GLY A 515 29.51 0.09 15.34
N VAL A 516 30.52 0.93 15.41
CA VAL A 516 31.52 0.88 16.47
C VAL A 516 30.83 1.45 17.71
N ALA A 517 30.82 0.71 18.80
CA ALA A 517 30.40 1.23 20.10
C ALA A 517 31.15 2.52 20.38
N ARG A 518 30.44 3.65 20.45
CA ARG A 518 30.99 4.95 20.86
C ARG A 518 30.67 5.17 22.34
N ALA A 519 31.57 5.77 23.07
CA ALA A 519 31.21 6.31 24.37
C ALA A 519 30.16 7.42 24.10
N PRO A 520 28.95 7.35 24.67
CA PRO A 520 27.89 8.30 24.36
C PRO A 520 28.29 9.71 24.77
N MET A 521 28.36 10.63 23.82
CA MET A 521 28.55 12.07 24.10
C MET A 521 27.32 12.64 24.79
N GLN A 522 26.15 12.06 24.51
CA GLN A 522 24.85 12.42 25.09
C GLN A 522 24.09 11.15 25.43
N LYS A 523 23.46 11.13 26.62
CA LYS A 523 22.64 10.01 27.07
C LYS A 523 21.16 10.31 26.87
N ALA A 524 20.41 9.38 26.30
CA ALA A 524 18.97 9.52 26.10
C ALA A 524 18.23 9.50 27.45
N ASN A 525 17.40 10.51 27.68
CA ASN A 525 16.40 10.54 28.73
C ASN A 525 15.09 9.93 28.23
N VAL A 526 14.57 8.91 28.91
CA VAL A 526 13.44 8.12 28.42
C VAL A 526 12.31 8.12 29.43
N VAL A 527 11.10 8.39 28.94
CA VAL A 527 9.85 8.25 29.71
C VAL A 527 8.98 7.21 29.02
N VAL A 528 8.74 6.10 29.68
CA VAL A 528 7.89 5.02 29.18
C VAL A 528 6.50 5.18 29.77
N ASN A 529 5.54 5.49 28.90
CA ASN A 529 4.16 5.76 29.28
C ASN A 529 3.29 4.50 29.18
N ASN A 530 2.02 4.63 29.55
CA ASN A 530 1.05 3.54 29.47
C ASN A 530 0.98 2.95 28.05
N GLY A 531 1.20 1.66 27.92
CA GLY A 531 1.24 0.92 26.65
C GLY A 531 2.59 0.93 25.93
N GLY A 532 3.54 1.79 26.34
CA GLY A 532 4.90 1.79 25.81
C GLY A 532 5.76 0.67 26.44
N THR A 533 6.75 0.19 25.68
CA THR A 533 7.68 -0.84 26.13
C THR A 533 9.12 -0.37 26.00
N TYR A 534 9.90 -0.48 27.05
CA TYR A 534 11.36 -0.33 27.02
C TYR A 534 12.00 -1.70 26.76
N ALA A 535 12.85 -1.80 25.76
CA ALA A 535 13.52 -3.04 25.39
C ALA A 535 14.96 -3.06 25.91
N ILE A 536 15.30 -4.05 26.71
CA ILE A 536 16.69 -4.41 27.05
C ILE A 536 17.16 -5.39 26.01
N VAL A 537 18.21 -5.06 25.27
CA VAL A 537 18.76 -5.94 24.23
C VAL A 537 19.74 -6.91 24.89
N ALA A 538 19.43 -8.21 24.81
CA ALA A 538 20.32 -9.24 25.31
C ALA A 538 21.68 -9.19 24.59
N ASP A 539 22.72 -9.54 25.26
CA ASP A 539 24.14 -9.46 24.84
C ASP A 539 24.67 -8.01 24.65
N GLN A 540 23.91 -7.00 25.10
CA GLN A 540 24.37 -5.61 25.03
C GLN A 540 24.39 -4.95 26.40
N ASN A 541 25.39 -4.07 26.60
CA ASN A 541 25.53 -3.24 27.80
C ASN A 541 25.49 -1.79 27.35
N VAL A 542 24.49 -1.05 27.79
CA VAL A 542 24.20 0.32 27.31
C VAL A 542 24.14 1.31 28.47
N GLN A 543 24.30 2.58 28.13
CA GLN A 543 24.11 3.69 29.07
C GLN A 543 22.92 4.54 28.63
N ALA A 544 22.14 4.98 29.61
CA ALA A 544 21.03 5.90 29.46
C ALA A 544 21.18 7.10 30.38
N GLY A 545 20.45 8.17 30.12
CA GLY A 545 20.22 9.26 31.07
C GLY A 545 19.22 8.86 32.14
N SER A 546 18.15 9.60 32.31
CA SER A 546 17.04 9.18 33.18
C SER A 546 16.13 8.18 32.51
N LEU A 547 15.73 7.12 33.23
CA LEU A 547 14.66 6.21 32.84
C LEU A 547 13.49 6.38 33.81
N THR A 548 12.30 6.68 33.25
CA THR A 548 11.07 6.82 34.07
C THR A 548 10.00 5.88 33.49
N PHE A 549 9.45 5.04 34.36
CA PHE A 549 8.39 4.10 34.05
C PHE A 549 7.08 4.56 34.67
N ASN A 550 6.13 5.00 33.84
CA ASN A 550 4.82 5.40 34.31
C ASN A 550 3.90 4.17 34.46
N PRO A 551 2.81 4.25 35.25
CA PRO A 551 1.86 3.16 35.38
C PRO A 551 1.32 2.68 34.03
N GLY A 552 1.32 1.34 33.82
CA GLY A 552 0.93 0.71 32.57
C GLY A 552 2.01 0.65 31.50
N SER A 553 3.24 1.06 31.81
CA SER A 553 4.42 0.84 30.97
C SER A 553 4.93 -0.59 31.08
N HIS A 554 5.75 -1.01 30.12
CA HIS A 554 6.31 -2.35 30.04
C HIS A 554 7.83 -2.34 29.85
N VAL A 555 8.48 -3.44 30.24
CA VAL A 555 9.88 -3.72 29.93
C VAL A 555 9.96 -5.10 29.27
N ALA A 556 10.75 -5.23 28.22
CA ALA A 556 10.98 -6.50 27.53
C ALA A 556 12.47 -6.78 27.42
N VAL A 557 12.86 -8.05 27.43
CA VAL A 557 14.19 -8.49 27.03
C VAL A 557 14.09 -9.04 25.63
N ILE A 558 14.85 -8.46 24.69
CA ILE A 558 14.78 -8.82 23.27
C ILE A 558 16.17 -9.16 22.71
N SER A 559 16.19 -9.70 21.49
CA SER A 559 17.39 -9.85 20.69
C SER A 559 17.13 -9.34 19.29
N LEU A 560 17.96 -8.46 18.77
CA LEU A 560 17.82 -7.93 17.42
C LEU A 560 18.19 -8.93 16.34
N THR A 561 19.01 -9.93 16.66
CA THR A 561 19.51 -10.94 15.70
C THR A 561 18.81 -12.29 15.81
N GLY A 562 17.98 -12.47 16.84
CA GLY A 562 17.42 -13.78 17.20
C GLY A 562 18.44 -14.72 17.87
N ASN A 563 19.73 -14.45 17.76
CA ASN A 563 20.80 -15.33 18.29
C ASN A 563 20.75 -15.51 19.80
N ALA A 564 20.40 -14.46 20.57
CA ALA A 564 20.30 -14.58 22.02
C ALA A 564 19.12 -15.49 22.42
N PHE A 565 18.00 -15.43 21.73
CA PHE A 565 16.87 -16.34 21.94
C PHE A 565 17.23 -17.79 21.64
N GLU A 566 17.95 -18.03 20.53
CA GLU A 566 18.41 -19.37 20.17
C GLU A 566 19.37 -19.94 21.20
N LYS A 567 20.33 -19.15 21.68
CA LYS A 567 21.27 -19.54 22.74
C LYS A 567 20.53 -19.82 24.06
N ALA A 568 19.63 -18.91 24.49
CA ALA A 568 18.81 -19.09 25.68
C ALA A 568 17.98 -20.39 25.59
N TYR A 569 17.34 -20.66 24.44
CA TYR A 569 16.62 -21.91 24.22
C TYR A 569 17.53 -23.14 24.33
N LYS A 570 18.79 -23.04 23.93
CA LYS A 570 19.79 -24.11 24.07
C LYS A 570 20.30 -24.26 25.53
N GLY A 571 19.95 -23.34 26.43
CA GLY A 571 20.33 -23.39 27.84
C GLY A 571 21.54 -22.50 28.19
N GLU A 572 21.89 -21.54 27.32
CA GLU A 572 22.93 -20.54 27.56
C GLU A 572 22.24 -19.21 27.91
N ASP A 573 22.20 -18.84 29.17
CA ASP A 573 21.60 -17.58 29.62
C ASP A 573 22.23 -16.37 28.91
N GLN A 574 21.40 -15.46 28.43
CA GLN A 574 21.81 -14.26 27.72
C GLN A 574 21.44 -13.02 28.53
N VAL A 575 22.40 -12.14 28.77
CA VAL A 575 22.27 -11.02 29.70
C VAL A 575 22.47 -9.70 28.95
N GLY A 576 21.55 -8.76 29.12
CA GLY A 576 21.70 -7.37 28.68
C GLY A 576 21.57 -6.43 29.88
N THR A 577 22.31 -5.33 29.88
CA THR A 577 22.27 -4.33 30.97
C THR A 577 22.03 -2.92 30.45
N VAL A 578 21.30 -2.13 31.24
CA VAL A 578 21.10 -0.70 31.01
C VAL A 578 21.48 0.03 32.31
N THR A 579 22.61 0.73 32.29
CA THR A 579 23.01 1.57 33.40
C THR A 579 22.56 3.01 33.14
N ALA A 580 21.65 3.51 33.96
CA ALA A 580 21.11 4.87 33.83
C ALA A 580 21.71 5.81 34.91
N ASP A 581 21.59 7.12 34.69
CA ASP A 581 21.89 8.12 35.70
C ASP A 581 20.86 8.09 36.82
N SER A 582 19.61 7.75 36.51
CA SER A 582 18.52 7.48 37.46
C SER A 582 17.44 6.57 36.88
N VAL A 583 16.82 5.74 37.70
CA VAL A 583 15.70 4.88 37.35
C VAL A 583 14.54 5.15 38.30
N ASN A 584 13.37 5.51 37.76
CA ASN A 584 12.18 5.85 38.53
C ASN A 584 10.98 5.00 38.11
N GLY A 585 10.14 4.58 39.05
CA GLY A 585 8.87 3.92 38.80
C GLY A 585 8.95 2.46 38.30
N PHE A 586 10.15 1.87 38.28
CA PHE A 586 10.31 0.47 37.88
C PHE A 586 9.68 -0.48 38.93
N ASN A 587 8.91 -1.48 38.41
CA ASN A 587 8.25 -2.51 39.22
C ASN A 587 8.38 -3.88 38.53
N GLU A 588 9.13 -4.78 39.12
CA GLU A 588 9.43 -6.11 38.58
C GLU A 588 8.18 -6.95 38.23
N ASN A 589 7.08 -6.75 38.97
CA ASN A 589 5.87 -7.57 38.83
C ASN A 589 4.87 -7.08 37.78
N ALA A 590 5.01 -5.85 37.26
CA ALA A 590 4.03 -5.21 36.38
C ALA A 590 4.50 -5.11 34.92
N LEU A 591 5.75 -5.47 34.63
CA LEU A 591 6.43 -4.86 33.49
C LEU A 591 6.82 -5.81 32.36
N VAL A 592 6.63 -7.12 32.54
CA VAL A 592 7.26 -8.06 31.61
C VAL A 592 6.33 -8.48 30.49
N THR A 593 6.56 -7.94 29.31
CA THR A 593 6.00 -8.36 28.03
C THR A 593 7.10 -8.28 26.95
N PRO A 594 7.03 -9.02 25.85
CA PRO A 594 6.01 -10.01 25.48
C PRO A 594 6.19 -11.33 26.22
N ASP A 595 5.10 -12.10 26.25
CA ASP A 595 5.07 -13.42 26.89
C ASP A 595 5.62 -14.48 25.91
N TYR A 596 6.93 -14.68 25.90
CA TYR A 596 7.60 -15.61 25.00
C TYR A 596 7.18 -17.05 25.21
N ALA A 597 7.18 -17.83 24.13
CA ALA A 597 6.73 -19.21 24.18
C ALA A 597 7.83 -20.18 24.68
N LEU A 598 9.07 -19.98 24.23
CA LEU A 598 10.15 -20.97 24.37
C LEU A 598 11.25 -20.54 25.34
N VAL A 599 11.28 -19.27 25.70
CA VAL A 599 12.28 -18.73 26.63
C VAL A 599 11.57 -18.01 27.77
N ASN A 600 12.20 -18.05 28.93
CA ASN A 600 11.84 -17.23 30.07
C ASN A 600 12.67 -15.95 30.02
N HIS A 601 12.14 -14.86 30.55
CA HIS A 601 12.87 -13.62 30.73
C HIS A 601 12.58 -13.01 32.09
N THR A 602 13.58 -12.37 32.67
CA THR A 602 13.49 -11.66 33.94
C THR A 602 14.18 -10.32 33.80
N VAL A 603 13.66 -9.32 34.48
CA VAL A 603 14.31 -8.00 34.60
C VAL A 603 14.43 -7.64 36.08
N THR A 604 15.63 -7.31 36.52
CA THR A 604 15.90 -6.87 37.88
C THR A 604 16.53 -5.49 37.87
N LEU A 605 16.35 -4.72 38.96
CA LEU A 605 16.97 -3.42 39.20
C LEU A 605 17.91 -3.52 40.39
N ASP A 606 19.19 -3.23 40.14
CA ASP A 606 20.18 -3.07 41.21
C ASP A 606 20.82 -1.67 41.10
N GLY A 607 20.59 -0.85 42.11
CA GLY A 607 20.93 0.57 42.05
C GLY A 607 20.24 1.28 40.87
N ASN A 608 21.01 1.73 39.91
CA ASN A 608 20.54 2.34 38.68
C ASN A 608 20.74 1.45 37.42
N THR A 609 21.01 0.16 37.62
CA THR A 609 21.25 -0.78 36.55
C THR A 609 20.09 -1.76 36.42
N LEU A 610 19.38 -1.70 35.28
CA LEU A 610 18.44 -2.73 34.89
C LEU A 610 19.21 -3.88 34.23
N THR A 611 18.97 -5.10 34.71
CA THR A 611 19.54 -6.33 34.16
C THR A 611 18.41 -7.20 33.59
N GLY A 612 18.43 -7.43 32.29
CA GLY A 612 17.52 -8.34 31.61
C GLY A 612 18.21 -9.67 31.29
N VAL A 613 17.56 -10.78 31.59
CA VAL A 613 18.09 -12.13 31.36
C VAL A 613 17.10 -12.92 30.53
N LEU A 614 17.55 -13.50 29.40
CA LEU A 614 16.86 -14.56 28.68
C LEU A 614 17.41 -15.91 29.10
N SER A 615 16.55 -16.81 29.51
CA SER A 615 16.91 -18.18 29.92
C SER A 615 15.98 -19.20 29.25
N LYS A 616 16.36 -20.49 29.31
CA LYS A 616 15.55 -21.55 28.74
C LYS A 616 14.17 -21.63 29.40
N GLY A 617 13.11 -21.68 28.60
CA GLY A 617 11.74 -21.92 29.05
C GLY A 617 11.45 -23.41 29.27
N ASP A 618 10.45 -23.68 30.12
CA ASP A 618 10.04 -25.04 30.47
C ASP A 618 9.13 -25.71 29.43
N LYS A 619 8.65 -24.95 28.45
CA LYS A 619 7.67 -25.40 27.46
C LYS A 619 8.26 -25.59 26.08
N THR A 620 7.65 -26.49 25.32
CA THR A 620 7.97 -26.77 23.91
C THR A 620 6.89 -26.20 23.00
N LEU A 621 7.15 -26.14 21.70
CA LEU A 621 6.12 -25.73 20.72
C LEU A 621 4.85 -26.58 20.83
N ALA A 622 4.97 -27.86 21.16
CA ALA A 622 3.83 -28.79 21.27
C ALA A 622 2.86 -28.42 22.40
N ASP A 623 3.34 -27.75 23.45
CA ASP A 623 2.53 -27.32 24.60
C ASP A 623 1.56 -26.18 24.25
N TYR A 624 1.77 -25.51 23.11
CA TYR A 624 0.93 -24.42 22.59
C TYR A 624 -0.03 -24.87 21.51
N ALA A 625 0.05 -26.12 21.09
CA ALA A 625 -0.80 -26.64 20.04
C ALA A 625 -2.24 -26.85 20.52
N ALA A 626 -3.21 -26.34 19.77
CA ALA A 626 -4.64 -26.48 20.11
C ALA A 626 -5.21 -27.87 19.85
N ASN A 627 -4.52 -28.72 19.05
CA ASN A 627 -5.01 -30.01 18.62
C ASN A 627 -3.89 -30.94 18.12
N SER A 628 -4.21 -32.15 17.74
CA SER A 628 -3.26 -33.16 17.25
C SER A 628 -2.54 -32.76 15.95
N ASN A 629 -3.18 -31.96 15.07
CA ASN A 629 -2.55 -31.43 13.86
C ASN A 629 -1.49 -30.40 14.23
N GLY A 630 -1.81 -29.48 15.15
CA GLY A 630 -0.86 -28.52 15.69
C GLY A 630 0.33 -29.17 16.38
N VAL A 631 0.08 -30.25 17.18
CA VAL A 631 1.16 -31.07 17.77
C VAL A 631 2.05 -31.70 16.71
N SER A 632 1.47 -32.17 15.60
CA SER A 632 2.24 -32.78 14.50
C SER A 632 3.13 -31.74 13.83
N VAL A 633 2.61 -30.52 13.60
CA VAL A 633 3.37 -29.37 13.06
C VAL A 633 4.46 -28.94 14.05
N ALA A 634 4.14 -28.81 15.33
CA ALA A 634 5.08 -28.43 16.37
C ALA A 634 6.30 -29.37 16.42
N LYS A 635 6.05 -30.70 16.38
CA LYS A 635 7.13 -31.70 16.35
C LYS A 635 8.00 -31.59 15.10
N ALA A 636 7.37 -31.33 13.95
CA ALA A 636 8.08 -31.17 12.69
C ALA A 636 8.93 -29.89 12.67
N LEU A 637 8.40 -28.76 13.19
CA LEU A 637 9.15 -27.50 13.34
C LEU A 637 10.31 -27.65 14.32
N SER A 638 10.10 -28.37 15.44
CA SER A 638 11.14 -28.62 16.43
C SER A 638 12.26 -29.54 15.91
N ALA A 639 12.03 -30.31 14.86
CA ALA A 639 13.02 -31.15 14.24
C ALA A 639 13.95 -30.38 13.25
N ASP A 640 13.57 -29.15 12.86
CA ASP A 640 14.34 -28.28 11.99
C ASP A 640 14.97 -27.16 12.83
N PRO A 641 16.31 -27.15 13.03
CA PRO A 641 16.96 -26.14 13.89
C PRO A 641 16.79 -24.70 13.39
N ALA A 642 16.67 -24.50 12.05
CA ALA A 642 16.51 -23.16 11.48
C ALA A 642 15.11 -22.62 11.73
N LEU A 643 14.08 -23.44 11.53
CA LEU A 643 12.69 -23.05 11.80
C LEU A 643 12.43 -22.88 13.30
N LEU A 644 13.02 -23.72 14.13
CA LEU A 644 12.93 -23.61 15.58
C LEU A 644 13.63 -22.33 16.08
N GLY A 645 14.83 -22.01 15.54
CA GLY A 645 15.55 -20.78 15.83
C GLY A 645 14.74 -19.54 15.44
N ALA A 646 14.06 -19.57 14.28
CA ALA A 646 13.20 -18.47 13.83
C ALA A 646 11.97 -18.25 14.75
N LEU A 647 11.58 -19.25 15.55
CA LEU A 647 10.48 -19.17 16.53
C LEU A 647 10.96 -18.98 17.97
N ALA A 648 12.26 -18.87 18.20
CA ALA A 648 12.80 -18.82 19.56
C ALA A 648 12.32 -17.57 20.34
N ASP A 649 12.13 -16.44 19.64
CA ASP A 649 11.62 -15.18 20.19
C ASP A 649 10.10 -14.96 19.96
N ALA A 650 9.41 -15.99 19.47
CA ALA A 650 7.97 -15.89 19.24
C ALA A 650 7.18 -15.89 20.58
N THR A 651 6.16 -15.05 20.62
CA THR A 651 5.19 -15.05 21.72
C THR A 651 4.30 -16.30 21.70
N LYS A 652 3.66 -16.59 22.82
CA LYS A 652 2.71 -17.70 22.94
C LYS A 652 1.58 -17.64 21.91
N ASP A 653 1.10 -16.42 21.62
CA ASP A 653 0.04 -16.21 20.64
C ASP A 653 0.53 -16.38 19.21
N GLU A 654 1.73 -15.91 18.89
CA GLU A 654 2.35 -16.13 17.57
C GLU A 654 2.61 -17.61 17.31
N VAL A 655 3.11 -18.34 18.31
CA VAL A 655 3.28 -19.80 18.20
C VAL A 655 1.95 -20.48 17.96
N ARG A 656 0.89 -20.16 18.73
CA ARG A 656 -0.45 -20.73 18.53
C ARG A 656 -0.98 -20.45 17.13
N LYS A 657 -0.88 -19.22 16.64
CA LYS A 657 -1.30 -18.81 15.28
C LYS A 657 -0.48 -19.52 14.22
N THR A 658 0.84 -19.58 14.38
CA THR A 658 1.73 -20.31 13.47
C THR A 658 1.35 -21.77 13.38
N LEU A 659 1.20 -22.46 14.53
CA LEU A 659 0.85 -23.88 14.56
C LEU A 659 -0.53 -24.15 13.95
N SER A 660 -1.53 -23.31 14.23
CA SER A 660 -2.89 -23.50 13.72
C SER A 660 -2.98 -23.26 12.21
N SER A 661 -2.31 -22.21 11.71
CA SER A 661 -2.35 -21.84 10.29
C SER A 661 -1.52 -22.78 9.42
N LEU A 662 -0.35 -23.24 9.89
CA LEU A 662 0.44 -24.27 9.19
C LEU A 662 -0.27 -25.62 9.20
N ALA A 663 -0.97 -25.94 10.28
CA ALA A 663 -1.76 -27.16 10.36
C ALA A 663 -2.90 -27.21 9.33
N ASN A 664 -3.32 -26.06 8.84
CA ASN A 664 -4.40 -25.75 7.88
C ASN A 664 -5.20 -26.96 7.39
N ASP A 665 -6.02 -27.56 8.27
CA ASP A 665 -6.78 -28.75 8.01
C ASP A 665 -8.03 -28.53 7.13
N ILE A 666 -8.20 -27.31 6.59
CA ILE A 666 -9.33 -26.96 5.71
C ILE A 666 -9.39 -27.90 4.50
N HIS A 667 -8.24 -28.20 3.90
CA HIS A 667 -8.15 -29.05 2.71
C HIS A 667 -8.55 -30.50 2.98
N VAL A 668 -8.04 -31.09 4.06
CA VAL A 668 -8.38 -32.46 4.43
C VAL A 668 -9.82 -32.59 4.96
N THR A 669 -10.34 -31.51 5.57
CA THR A 669 -11.73 -31.43 6.00
C THR A 669 -12.67 -31.28 4.81
N ALA A 670 -12.28 -30.46 3.80
CA ALA A 670 -13.01 -30.35 2.54
C ALA A 670 -13.11 -31.70 1.82
N ASN A 671 -12.04 -32.51 1.84
CA ASN A 671 -12.08 -33.90 1.33
C ASN A 671 -13.12 -34.77 2.03
N ALA A 672 -13.17 -34.72 3.35
CA ALA A 672 -14.20 -35.45 4.11
C ALA A 672 -15.61 -34.94 3.79
N MET A 673 -15.82 -33.64 3.63
CA MET A 673 -17.12 -33.07 3.24
C MET A 673 -17.49 -33.39 1.79
N THR A 674 -16.54 -33.54 0.89
CA THR A 674 -16.77 -33.96 -0.49
C THR A 674 -17.31 -35.38 -0.57
N VAL A 675 -16.84 -36.30 0.30
CA VAL A 675 -17.41 -37.63 0.45
C VAL A 675 -18.89 -37.56 0.89
N ALA A 676 -19.19 -36.70 1.86
CA ALA A 676 -20.58 -36.49 2.30
C ALA A 676 -21.48 -35.89 1.20
N ASN A 677 -20.97 -34.95 0.40
CA ASN A 677 -21.67 -34.40 -0.76
C ASN A 677 -21.90 -35.45 -1.86
N GLY A 678 -20.94 -36.37 -2.05
CA GLY A 678 -21.11 -37.54 -2.94
C GLY A 678 -22.28 -38.45 -2.55
N GLN A 679 -22.57 -38.62 -1.24
CA GLN A 679 -23.75 -39.32 -0.80
C GLN A 679 -25.06 -38.58 -1.15
N SER A 680 -25.07 -37.25 -1.09
CA SER A 680 -26.23 -36.48 -1.51
C SER A 680 -26.48 -36.61 -3.01
N LEU A 681 -25.42 -36.64 -3.83
CA LEU A 681 -25.51 -36.91 -5.26
C LEU A 681 -26.05 -38.32 -5.54
N ALA A 682 -25.46 -39.36 -4.93
CA ALA A 682 -25.91 -40.75 -5.10
C ALA A 682 -27.39 -40.95 -4.70
N ARG A 683 -27.83 -40.26 -3.64
CA ARG A 683 -29.24 -40.28 -3.21
C ARG A 683 -30.12 -39.65 -4.27
N ALA A 684 -29.76 -38.46 -4.77
CA ALA A 684 -30.57 -37.80 -5.79
C ALA A 684 -30.71 -38.66 -7.07
N ILE A 685 -29.67 -39.38 -7.45
CA ILE A 685 -29.70 -40.31 -8.59
C ILE A 685 -30.61 -41.53 -8.27
N LYS A 686 -30.56 -42.11 -7.07
CA LYS A 686 -31.45 -43.17 -6.66
C LYS A 686 -32.89 -42.69 -6.58
N ASP A 687 -33.14 -41.53 -5.98
CA ASP A 687 -34.49 -40.94 -5.93
C ASP A 687 -35.06 -40.69 -7.33
N GLN A 688 -34.18 -40.28 -8.28
CA GLN A 688 -34.54 -40.19 -9.67
C GLN A 688 -34.87 -41.54 -10.31
N ALA A 689 -34.06 -42.55 -10.05
CA ALA A 689 -34.27 -43.91 -10.56
C ALA A 689 -35.53 -44.58 -9.99
N MET A 690 -35.84 -44.36 -8.71
CA MET A 690 -37.07 -44.83 -8.09
C MET A 690 -38.32 -44.21 -8.76
N GLY A 691 -38.19 -43.03 -9.27
CA GLY A 691 -39.20 -42.32 -10.07
C GLY A 691 -40.46 -41.98 -9.35
N ILE A 692 -41.27 -41.21 -10.00
CA ILE A 692 -42.68 -41.02 -9.70
C ILE A 692 -43.37 -42.22 -10.29
N ASP A 693 -43.83 -43.15 -9.48
CA ASP A 693 -44.58 -44.33 -9.93
C ASP A 693 -45.94 -43.98 -10.58
N GLY A 694 -46.24 -42.70 -10.73
CA GLY A 694 -47.45 -42.23 -11.33
C GLY A 694 -47.25 -41.53 -12.66
N ALA A 695 -46.01 -41.09 -12.99
CA ALA A 695 -45.73 -40.55 -14.29
C ALA A 695 -45.45 -41.67 -15.26
N ALA A 696 -46.49 -42.09 -15.93
CA ALA A 696 -46.51 -43.01 -17.05
C ALA A 696 -45.60 -44.24 -16.86
N ARG A 697 -46.07 -45.30 -16.29
CA ARG A 697 -45.58 -46.61 -16.75
C ARG A 697 -45.59 -46.60 -18.28
N VAL A 698 -44.45 -46.93 -18.88
CA VAL A 698 -44.30 -46.96 -20.34
C VAL A 698 -45.32 -47.89 -21.02
N SER A 699 -46.00 -48.81 -20.27
CA SER A 699 -47.08 -49.61 -20.77
C SER A 699 -48.35 -48.86 -21.11
N ASP A 700 -48.53 -47.62 -20.64
CA ASP A 700 -49.73 -46.82 -20.89
C ASP A 700 -49.53 -45.66 -21.83
N VAL A 701 -48.33 -45.51 -22.46
CA VAL A 701 -48.00 -44.47 -23.42
C VAL A 701 -47.59 -45.11 -24.74
N ASP A 702 -48.37 -44.99 -25.74
CA ASP A 702 -48.02 -45.39 -27.13
C ASP A 702 -46.67 -44.77 -27.51
N GLY A 703 -45.61 -45.56 -27.56
CA GLY A 703 -44.37 -45.28 -28.25
C GLY A 703 -43.15 -44.75 -27.48
N GLY A 704 -43.20 -44.43 -26.19
CA GLY A 704 -42.06 -43.83 -25.51
C GLY A 704 -41.37 -44.74 -24.45
N ARG A 705 -40.20 -45.30 -24.77
CA ARG A 705 -39.36 -46.04 -23.81
C ARG A 705 -38.32 -45.18 -23.11
N ALA A 706 -38.21 -43.87 -23.42
CA ALA A 706 -37.18 -42.97 -22.91
C ALA A 706 -37.74 -41.77 -22.13
N ARG A 707 -37.01 -41.31 -21.17
CA ARG A 707 -37.37 -40.16 -20.34
C ARG A 707 -36.15 -39.23 -20.17
N LEU A 708 -36.36 -37.95 -20.40
CA LEU A 708 -35.43 -36.88 -20.04
C LEU A 708 -35.78 -36.36 -18.68
N TRP A 709 -34.77 -36.14 -17.84
CA TRP A 709 -34.96 -35.45 -16.57
C TRP A 709 -33.93 -34.38 -16.34
N VAL A 710 -34.30 -33.34 -15.59
CA VAL A 710 -33.43 -32.27 -15.12
C VAL A 710 -33.63 -32.16 -13.62
N SER A 711 -32.52 -32.07 -12.86
CA SER A 711 -32.58 -31.95 -11.41
C SER A 711 -31.65 -30.85 -10.92
N GLY A 712 -32.10 -29.99 -10.01
CA GLY A 712 -31.28 -29.06 -9.24
C GLY A 712 -31.14 -29.52 -7.82
N LEU A 713 -29.91 -29.52 -7.31
CA LEU A 713 -29.59 -29.90 -5.91
C LEU A 713 -28.86 -28.78 -5.24
N SER A 714 -29.22 -28.53 -3.99
CA SER A 714 -28.47 -27.63 -3.11
C SER A 714 -28.28 -28.31 -1.75
N ASN A 715 -27.08 -28.30 -1.20
CA ASN A 715 -26.76 -28.91 0.07
C ASN A 715 -25.86 -28.00 0.93
N TRP A 716 -26.24 -27.72 2.14
CA TRP A 716 -25.50 -26.92 3.12
C TRP A 716 -25.01 -27.83 4.24
N SER A 717 -23.72 -27.93 4.41
CA SER A 717 -23.10 -28.80 5.41
C SER A 717 -22.22 -27.99 6.35
N LYS A 718 -22.08 -28.49 7.58
CA LYS A 718 -21.12 -28.00 8.56
C LYS A 718 -20.41 -29.19 9.18
N MET A 719 -19.08 -29.14 9.22
CA MET A 719 -18.24 -30.16 9.84
C MET A 719 -17.39 -29.55 10.94
N ASP A 720 -17.31 -30.21 12.07
CA ASP A 720 -16.45 -29.83 13.18
C ASP A 720 -14.98 -29.98 12.78
N ARG A 721 -14.15 -29.09 13.30
CA ARG A 721 -12.70 -29.13 13.23
C ARG A 721 -12.14 -29.02 14.63
N SER A 722 -11.10 -29.78 14.95
CA SER A 722 -10.50 -29.73 16.28
C SER A 722 -9.66 -28.46 16.44
N GLY A 723 -10.00 -27.62 17.40
CA GLY A 723 -9.27 -26.36 17.70
C GLY A 723 -9.43 -25.25 16.68
N ALA A 724 -10.41 -25.34 15.75
CA ALA A 724 -10.67 -24.33 14.74
C ALA A 724 -12.17 -24.13 14.51
N SER A 725 -12.54 -23.07 13.80
CA SER A 725 -13.93 -22.84 13.41
C SER A 725 -14.45 -23.94 12.48
N LYS A 726 -15.74 -24.27 12.60
CA LYS A 726 -16.38 -25.31 11.76
C LYS A 726 -16.21 -24.97 10.28
N LEU A 727 -15.89 -25.97 9.46
CA LEU A 727 -15.93 -25.82 8.01
C LEU A 727 -17.39 -25.91 7.54
N LYS A 728 -17.81 -24.88 6.78
CA LYS A 728 -19.10 -24.81 6.10
C LYS A 728 -18.89 -25.19 4.64
N SER A 729 -19.81 -26.00 4.08
CA SER A 729 -19.85 -26.32 2.65
C SER A 729 -21.20 -25.96 2.08
N ASP A 730 -21.20 -25.17 1.00
CA ASP A 730 -22.36 -24.85 0.16
C ASP A 730 -22.15 -25.57 -1.18
N PHE A 731 -22.91 -26.63 -1.44
CA PHE A 731 -22.86 -27.44 -2.66
C PHE A 731 -24.11 -27.20 -3.49
N TYR A 732 -23.92 -26.81 -4.76
CA TYR A 732 -25.00 -26.56 -5.72
C TYR A 732 -24.68 -27.27 -7.02
N THR A 733 -25.62 -28.06 -7.55
CA THR A 733 -25.41 -28.70 -8.84
C THR A 733 -26.72 -28.84 -9.64
N GLY A 734 -26.60 -28.68 -10.96
CA GLY A 734 -27.61 -29.04 -11.91
C GLY A 734 -27.24 -30.37 -12.60
N LEU A 735 -28.20 -31.27 -12.72
CA LEU A 735 -28.05 -32.55 -13.40
C LEU A 735 -29.05 -32.63 -14.55
N ILE A 736 -28.65 -33.22 -15.67
CA ILE A 736 -29.51 -33.65 -16.77
C ILE A 736 -29.24 -35.10 -17.06
N GLY A 737 -30.27 -35.87 -17.31
CA GLY A 737 -30.09 -37.28 -17.61
C GLY A 737 -31.17 -37.86 -18.54
N LEU A 738 -30.79 -38.96 -19.14
CA LEU A 738 -31.63 -39.73 -20.01
C LEU A 738 -31.83 -41.14 -19.39
N GLU A 739 -33.04 -41.62 -19.35
CA GLU A 739 -33.43 -42.90 -18.74
C GLU A 739 -34.28 -43.67 -19.75
N ALA A 740 -34.05 -44.98 -19.88
CA ALA A 740 -34.84 -45.84 -20.77
C ALA A 740 -35.22 -47.13 -20.02
N ASP A 741 -36.44 -47.64 -20.30
CA ASP A 741 -36.84 -48.96 -19.87
C ASP A 741 -36.29 -50.00 -20.84
N ILE A 742 -35.50 -50.95 -20.35
CA ILE A 742 -35.00 -52.09 -21.10
C ILE A 742 -36.13 -53.11 -21.26
N ASN A 743 -36.89 -53.32 -20.17
CA ASN A 743 -38.09 -54.13 -20.12
C ASN A 743 -38.97 -53.68 -18.95
N ALA A 744 -40.07 -54.38 -18.68
CA ALA A 744 -41.03 -54.05 -17.63
C ALA A 744 -40.42 -53.99 -16.22
N ASN A 745 -39.30 -54.69 -15.99
CA ASN A 745 -38.65 -54.80 -14.69
C ASN A 745 -37.31 -54.06 -14.58
N ASN A 746 -36.72 -53.68 -15.71
CA ASN A 746 -35.37 -53.13 -15.71
C ASN A 746 -35.32 -51.77 -16.46
N LYS A 747 -34.69 -50.79 -15.86
CA LYS A 747 -34.35 -49.51 -16.47
C LYS A 747 -32.90 -49.12 -16.28
N VAL A 748 -32.37 -48.36 -17.22
CA VAL A 748 -31.04 -47.79 -17.13
C VAL A 748 -31.09 -46.31 -17.47
N GLY A 749 -30.18 -45.57 -16.96
CA GLY A 749 -30.03 -44.14 -17.25
C GLY A 749 -28.58 -43.70 -17.22
N VAL A 750 -28.34 -42.62 -17.88
CA VAL A 750 -27.07 -41.86 -17.84
C VAL A 750 -27.35 -40.43 -17.40
N PHE A 751 -26.40 -39.82 -16.78
CA PHE A 751 -26.51 -38.41 -16.39
C PHE A 751 -25.18 -37.67 -16.55
N PHE A 752 -25.32 -36.39 -16.75
CA PHE A 752 -24.26 -35.37 -16.69
C PHE A 752 -24.71 -34.22 -15.82
N GLY A 753 -23.73 -33.54 -15.15
CA GLY A 753 -24.04 -32.37 -14.34
C GLY A 753 -22.88 -31.45 -14.12
N ALA A 754 -23.21 -30.23 -13.80
CA ALA A 754 -22.22 -29.21 -13.43
C ALA A 754 -22.70 -28.41 -12.22
N GLY A 755 -21.76 -28.04 -11.37
CA GLY A 755 -22.07 -27.35 -10.12
C GLY A 755 -20.91 -26.57 -9.55
N LYS A 756 -21.15 -26.08 -8.33
CA LYS A 756 -20.14 -25.39 -7.55
C LYS A 756 -20.21 -25.84 -6.09
N THR A 757 -19.04 -25.99 -5.50
CA THR A 757 -18.90 -26.20 -4.06
C THR A 757 -18.07 -25.07 -3.46
N LYS A 758 -18.56 -24.48 -2.37
CA LYS A 758 -17.80 -23.47 -1.60
C LYS A 758 -17.57 -23.97 -0.21
N PHE A 759 -16.30 -24.09 0.19
CA PHE A 759 -15.91 -24.41 1.56
C PHE A 759 -15.43 -23.12 2.24
N LYS A 760 -15.96 -22.81 3.44
CA LYS A 760 -15.67 -21.60 4.19
C LYS A 760 -15.22 -21.95 5.60
N GLY A 761 -13.94 -21.66 5.90
CA GLY A 761 -13.29 -21.96 7.19
C GLY A 761 -13.18 -20.76 8.14
N GLY A 762 -13.87 -19.65 7.88
CA GLY A 762 -13.72 -18.43 8.67
C GLY A 762 -12.38 -17.76 8.38
N HIS A 763 -11.60 -17.48 9.42
CA HIS A 763 -10.27 -16.88 9.30
C HIS A 763 -9.24 -17.77 8.59
N ASP A 764 -9.48 -19.10 8.54
CA ASP A 764 -8.56 -20.07 7.93
C ASP A 764 -8.64 -20.11 6.40
N GLY A 765 -9.53 -19.31 5.80
CA GLY A 765 -9.67 -19.18 4.36
C GLY A 765 -10.90 -19.87 3.78
N LYS A 766 -10.93 -19.91 2.45
CA LYS A 766 -12.00 -20.50 1.65
C LYS A 766 -11.44 -21.31 0.50
N ILE A 767 -12.24 -22.31 0.04
CA ILE A 767 -11.99 -23.07 -1.17
C ILE A 767 -13.24 -22.93 -2.04
N ASP A 768 -13.09 -22.40 -3.25
CA ASP A 768 -14.14 -22.36 -4.27
C ASP A 768 -13.86 -23.49 -5.28
N SER A 769 -14.86 -24.27 -5.63
CA SER A 769 -14.74 -25.41 -6.53
C SER A 769 -15.76 -25.35 -7.65
N ASN A 770 -15.33 -25.63 -8.88
CA ASN A 770 -16.20 -25.94 -10.00
C ASN A 770 -16.29 -27.46 -10.15
N ASP A 771 -17.49 -27.98 -10.16
CA ASP A 771 -17.75 -29.43 -10.10
C ASP A 771 -18.38 -29.90 -11.40
N LEU A 772 -17.87 -31.02 -11.92
CA LEU A 772 -18.45 -31.78 -13.04
C LEU A 772 -18.81 -33.17 -12.59
N HIS A 773 -20.01 -33.61 -12.94
CA HIS A 773 -20.53 -34.92 -12.56
C HIS A 773 -20.97 -35.72 -13.79
N PHE A 774 -20.69 -36.99 -13.83
CA PHE A 774 -21.28 -37.90 -14.82
C PHE A 774 -21.42 -39.30 -14.23
N GLY A 775 -22.31 -40.09 -14.79
CA GLY A 775 -22.47 -41.45 -14.36
C GLY A 775 -23.58 -42.20 -15.06
N ILE A 776 -23.73 -43.45 -14.59
CA ILE A 776 -24.75 -44.35 -15.08
C ILE A 776 -25.50 -44.93 -13.87
N TYR A 777 -26.76 -45.28 -14.05
CA TYR A 777 -27.55 -45.89 -13.00
C TYR A 777 -28.57 -46.85 -13.61
N GLY A 778 -29.09 -47.73 -12.74
CA GLY A 778 -30.14 -48.65 -13.11
C GLY A 778 -31.04 -49.04 -11.95
N GLN A 779 -32.16 -49.60 -12.29
CA GLN A 779 -33.10 -50.19 -11.37
C GLN A 779 -33.58 -51.51 -11.92
N SER A 780 -33.68 -52.53 -11.07
CA SER A 780 -34.24 -53.83 -11.39
C SER A 780 -35.29 -54.22 -10.31
N LYS A 781 -36.44 -54.66 -10.78
CA LYS A 781 -37.55 -55.08 -9.91
C LYS A 781 -37.69 -56.63 -9.96
N PHE A 782 -37.56 -57.21 -8.83
CA PHE A 782 -37.76 -58.64 -8.57
C PHE A 782 -38.81 -58.83 -7.43
N GLU A 783 -40.11 -58.63 -7.77
CA GLU A 783 -41.12 -58.54 -6.72
C GLU A 783 -40.97 -59.69 -5.68
N PRO A 784 -40.94 -59.33 -4.38
CA PRO A 784 -41.16 -57.97 -3.78
C PRO A 784 -39.89 -57.17 -3.49
N VAL A 785 -38.80 -57.35 -4.21
CA VAL A 785 -37.53 -56.64 -4.01
C VAL A 785 -37.23 -55.73 -5.20
N ARG A 786 -36.86 -54.50 -4.90
CA ARG A 786 -36.32 -53.55 -5.87
C ARG A 786 -34.82 -53.33 -5.60
N LEU A 787 -34.01 -53.36 -6.64
CA LEU A 787 -32.58 -53.01 -6.63
C LEU A 787 -32.36 -51.71 -7.39
N ASP A 788 -31.80 -50.69 -6.72
CA ASP A 788 -31.34 -49.44 -7.31
C ASP A 788 -29.81 -49.44 -7.23
N TYR A 789 -29.12 -49.18 -8.36
CA TYR A 789 -27.64 -49.24 -8.42
C TYR A 789 -27.08 -48.23 -9.41
N GLY A 790 -25.80 -47.83 -9.26
CA GLY A 790 -25.18 -46.90 -10.15
C GLY A 790 -23.70 -46.66 -9.87
N PHE A 791 -23.12 -45.93 -10.82
CA PHE A 791 -21.78 -45.39 -10.75
C PHE A 791 -21.85 -43.89 -10.99
N ALA A 792 -21.14 -43.08 -10.17
CA ALA A 792 -21.01 -41.69 -10.35
C ALA A 792 -19.54 -41.26 -10.22
N TYR A 793 -19.13 -40.34 -11.07
CA TYR A 793 -17.83 -39.70 -11.03
C TYR A 793 -18.02 -38.20 -10.89
N THR A 794 -17.24 -37.61 -10.02
CA THR A 794 -17.21 -36.15 -9.79
C THR A 794 -15.79 -35.67 -9.92
N HIS A 795 -15.57 -34.65 -10.77
CA HIS A 795 -14.34 -33.90 -10.86
C HIS A 795 -14.56 -32.50 -10.26
N GLN A 796 -13.67 -32.08 -9.38
CA GLN A 796 -13.70 -30.80 -8.71
C GLN A 796 -12.41 -30.05 -9.01
N ASP A 797 -12.52 -28.85 -9.61
CA ASP A 797 -11.43 -27.92 -9.80
C ASP A 797 -11.53 -26.88 -8.67
N ARG A 798 -10.54 -26.87 -7.78
CA ARG A 798 -10.55 -26.15 -6.51
C ARG A 798 -9.54 -25.02 -6.50
N ASP A 799 -10.01 -23.80 -6.25
CA ASP A 799 -9.21 -22.61 -6.00
C ASP A 799 -9.27 -22.22 -4.53
N THR A 800 -8.09 -22.04 -3.93
CA THR A 800 -8.00 -21.72 -2.50
C THR A 800 -7.60 -20.26 -2.31
N ASN A 801 -8.13 -19.64 -1.27
CA ASN A 801 -7.67 -18.36 -0.75
C ASN A 801 -7.56 -18.48 0.77
N SER A 802 -6.34 -18.61 1.25
CA SER A 802 -6.02 -18.71 2.67
C SER A 802 -4.78 -17.89 3.03
N SER A 803 -4.53 -17.75 4.32
CA SER A 803 -3.33 -17.09 4.85
C SER A 803 -2.62 -18.05 5.80
N VAL A 804 -1.31 -18.05 5.72
CA VAL A 804 -0.44 -18.78 6.64
C VAL A 804 0.29 -17.76 7.49
N PHE A 805 0.20 -17.89 8.80
CA PHE A 805 0.96 -17.11 9.76
C PHE A 805 2.26 -17.84 10.09
N PHE A 806 3.36 -17.15 10.05
CA PHE A 806 4.63 -17.61 10.60
C PHE A 806 5.22 -16.48 11.43
N LYS A 807 5.18 -16.65 12.75
CA LYS A 807 5.51 -15.59 13.71
C LYS A 807 4.63 -14.35 13.50
N ASP A 808 5.21 -13.21 13.21
CA ASP A 808 4.57 -11.90 12.96
C ASP A 808 4.18 -11.68 11.49
N GLN A 809 4.55 -12.60 10.59
CA GLN A 809 4.33 -12.47 9.15
C GLN A 809 3.10 -13.22 8.67
N ILE A 810 2.44 -12.67 7.65
CA ILE A 810 1.27 -13.26 6.99
C ILE A 810 1.60 -13.51 5.53
N PHE A 811 1.54 -14.78 5.13
CA PHE A 811 1.76 -15.20 3.75
C PHE A 811 0.44 -15.60 3.11
N ARG A 812 0.17 -15.13 1.89
CA ARG A 812 -0.97 -15.60 1.11
C ARG A 812 -0.67 -16.98 0.55
N ALA A 813 -1.65 -17.90 0.71
CA ALA A 813 -1.62 -19.21 0.13
C ALA A 813 -2.87 -19.39 -0.76
N SER A 814 -2.66 -19.45 -2.06
CA SER A 814 -3.75 -19.52 -3.07
C SER A 814 -3.50 -20.67 -4.07
N PRO A 815 -3.34 -21.92 -3.59
CA PRO A 815 -3.14 -23.05 -4.48
C PRO A 815 -4.43 -23.41 -5.21
N SER A 816 -4.28 -23.82 -6.47
CA SER A 816 -5.31 -24.46 -7.27
C SER A 816 -4.96 -25.95 -7.44
N TYR A 817 -5.91 -26.84 -7.26
CA TYR A 817 -5.72 -28.29 -7.35
C TYR A 817 -7.03 -29.03 -7.59
N ASN A 818 -6.96 -30.27 -8.10
CA ASN A 818 -8.16 -31.06 -8.38
C ASN A 818 -8.44 -32.09 -7.30
N ALA A 819 -9.73 -32.41 -7.13
CA ALA A 819 -10.19 -33.57 -6.40
C ALA A 819 -11.16 -34.41 -7.27
N LYS A 820 -11.04 -35.71 -7.19
CA LYS A 820 -11.78 -36.67 -8.02
C LYS A 820 -12.43 -37.71 -7.15
N VAL A 821 -13.74 -37.89 -7.28
CA VAL A 821 -14.52 -38.91 -6.53
C VAL A 821 -15.14 -39.85 -7.52
N ALA A 822 -14.78 -41.11 -7.39
CA ALA A 822 -15.49 -42.24 -8.03
C ALA A 822 -16.32 -42.97 -6.98
N GLN A 823 -17.59 -43.28 -7.27
CA GLN A 823 -18.44 -44.04 -6.37
C GLN A 823 -19.28 -45.04 -7.10
N ILE A 824 -19.40 -46.21 -6.51
CA ILE A 824 -20.35 -47.25 -6.92
C ILE A 824 -21.34 -47.44 -5.76
N PHE A 825 -22.60 -47.43 -6.03
CA PHE A 825 -23.64 -47.57 -5.02
C PHE A 825 -24.72 -48.56 -5.43
N GLY A 826 -25.32 -49.21 -4.44
CA GLY A 826 -26.47 -50.10 -4.59
C GLY A 826 -27.37 -50.03 -3.37
N GLU A 827 -28.66 -50.27 -3.59
CA GLU A 827 -29.68 -50.31 -2.57
C GLU A 827 -30.71 -51.40 -2.90
N ALA A 828 -31.01 -52.22 -1.94
CA ALA A 828 -32.11 -53.20 -2.02
C ALA A 828 -33.27 -52.78 -1.10
N ALA A 829 -34.46 -52.63 -1.66
CA ALA A 829 -35.65 -52.22 -0.94
C ALA A 829 -36.75 -53.31 -1.07
N TYR A 830 -37.37 -53.63 0.04
CA TYR A 830 -38.55 -54.55 0.06
C TYR A 830 -39.82 -53.72 -0.13
N THR A 831 -40.56 -54.01 -1.22
CA THR A 831 -41.73 -53.20 -1.67
C THR A 831 -43.08 -53.89 -1.33
N GLY A 832 -43.03 -55.01 -0.57
CA GLY A 832 -44.21 -55.85 -0.30
C GLY A 832 -45.08 -55.36 0.86
N LEU A 833 -44.70 -54.37 1.65
CA LEU A 833 -45.48 -53.86 2.75
C LEU A 833 -46.43 -52.71 2.31
N ASN A 834 -47.67 -53.08 1.94
CA ASN A 834 -48.69 -52.11 1.51
C ASN A 834 -49.88 -52.18 2.48
N PHE A 835 -50.29 -50.99 2.99
CA PHE A 835 -51.41 -50.76 3.85
C PHE A 835 -52.40 -49.78 3.22
N GLY A 836 -53.31 -50.36 2.41
CA GLY A 836 -54.17 -49.54 1.56
C GLY A 836 -53.39 -48.83 0.51
N SER A 837 -53.48 -47.49 0.47
CA SER A 837 -52.67 -46.66 -0.44
C SER A 837 -51.27 -46.34 0.09
N VAL A 838 -50.96 -46.67 1.36
CA VAL A 838 -49.66 -46.38 1.97
C VAL A 838 -48.69 -47.52 1.71
N SER A 839 -47.53 -47.28 1.18
CA SER A 839 -46.45 -48.25 1.00
C SER A 839 -45.29 -47.92 1.97
N ILE A 840 -44.79 -48.93 2.65
CA ILE A 840 -43.63 -48.89 3.53
C ILE A 840 -42.52 -49.73 2.90
N GLU A 841 -41.40 -49.14 2.60
CA GLU A 841 -40.26 -49.80 1.95
C GLU A 841 -39.04 -49.80 2.87
N PRO A 842 -38.82 -50.82 3.72
CA PRO A 842 -37.52 -50.99 4.37
C PRO A 842 -36.44 -51.27 3.32
N TYR A 843 -35.23 -50.71 3.53
CA TYR A 843 -34.14 -50.87 2.60
C TYR A 843 -32.77 -50.94 3.28
N ALA A 844 -31.83 -51.55 2.57
CA ALA A 844 -30.41 -51.55 2.90
C ALA A 844 -29.60 -51.13 1.68
N GLY A 845 -28.66 -50.19 1.90
CA GLY A 845 -27.78 -49.67 0.86
C GLY A 845 -26.32 -49.87 1.21
N LEU A 846 -25.50 -49.99 0.17
CA LEU A 846 -24.04 -50.04 0.25
C LEU A 846 -23.46 -49.18 -0.86
N ALA A 847 -22.46 -48.37 -0.52
CA ALA A 847 -21.67 -47.65 -1.50
C ALA A 847 -20.18 -47.79 -1.21
N TRP A 848 -19.38 -47.85 -2.25
CA TRP A 848 -17.95 -47.72 -2.17
C TRP A 848 -17.52 -46.43 -2.84
N MET A 849 -16.62 -45.67 -2.21
CA MET A 849 -16.16 -44.38 -2.70
C MET A 849 -14.63 -44.33 -2.69
N HIS A 850 -14.06 -43.85 -3.77
CA HIS A 850 -12.64 -43.54 -3.89
C HIS A 850 -12.48 -42.03 -4.14
N LEU A 851 -11.79 -41.34 -3.24
CA LEU A 851 -11.42 -39.94 -3.39
C LEU A 851 -9.92 -39.83 -3.58
N SER A 852 -9.48 -39.21 -4.66
CA SER A 852 -8.11 -38.77 -4.88
C SER A 852 -8.06 -37.23 -5.02
N THR A 853 -6.97 -36.61 -4.51
CA THR A 853 -6.76 -35.18 -4.53
C THR A 853 -5.33 -34.90 -4.98
N ASP A 854 -5.16 -33.96 -5.91
CA ASP A 854 -3.84 -33.60 -6.43
C ASP A 854 -3.04 -32.86 -5.35
N ASP A 855 -1.73 -33.10 -5.30
CA ASP A 855 -0.82 -32.44 -4.39
C ASP A 855 -0.59 -30.99 -4.84
N PHE A 856 -0.28 -30.10 -3.90
CA PHE A 856 0.11 -28.71 -4.21
C PHE A 856 1.25 -28.24 -3.34
N SER A 857 1.82 -27.07 -3.69
CA SER A 857 2.86 -26.41 -2.90
C SER A 857 2.54 -24.93 -2.75
N ASN A 858 2.87 -24.38 -1.59
CA ASN A 858 2.84 -22.96 -1.30
C ASN A 858 4.25 -22.44 -1.04
N ASP A 859 4.53 -21.19 -1.41
CA ASP A 859 5.71 -20.48 -0.98
C ASP A 859 5.37 -19.70 0.31
N ILE A 860 6.14 -19.93 1.36
CA ILE A 860 5.98 -19.27 2.65
C ILE A 860 7.33 -18.59 2.96
N GLY A 861 7.45 -17.31 2.57
CA GLY A 861 8.67 -16.56 2.82
C GLY A 861 9.91 -17.10 2.11
N GLY A 862 9.78 -17.59 0.87
CA GLY A 862 10.85 -18.23 0.11
C GLY A 862 11.06 -19.71 0.44
N VAL A 863 10.27 -20.28 1.36
CA VAL A 863 10.30 -21.71 1.72
C VAL A 863 9.13 -22.41 1.08
N LYS A 864 9.43 -23.35 0.15
CA LYS A 864 8.40 -24.15 -0.51
C LYS A 864 7.88 -25.27 0.40
N VAL A 865 6.62 -25.16 0.81
CA VAL A 865 5.91 -26.18 1.61
C VAL A 865 4.94 -26.94 0.72
N SER A 866 5.13 -28.24 0.57
CA SER A 866 4.28 -29.13 -0.21
C SER A 866 3.24 -29.82 0.67
N THR A 867 2.00 -29.87 0.21
CA THR A 867 0.90 -30.64 0.81
C THR A 867 0.62 -31.86 -0.06
N LYS A 868 0.89 -33.03 0.46
CA LYS A 868 0.66 -34.33 -0.23
C LYS A 868 -0.52 -35.05 0.38
N PHE A 869 -1.54 -35.33 -0.43
CA PHE A 869 -2.77 -36.00 0.02
C PHE A 869 -2.65 -37.49 -0.06
N GLU A 870 -3.24 -38.19 0.95
CA GLU A 870 -3.50 -39.60 0.87
C GLU A 870 -4.89 -39.83 0.27
N SER A 871 -5.02 -40.76 -0.69
CA SER A 871 -6.32 -41.18 -1.23
C SER A 871 -7.18 -41.75 -0.12
N GLN A 872 -8.51 -41.58 -0.24
CA GLN A 872 -9.47 -42.12 0.72
C GLN A 872 -10.32 -43.22 0.06
N ASN A 873 -10.39 -44.40 0.65
CA ASN A 873 -11.26 -45.49 0.28
C ASN A 873 -12.26 -45.72 1.39
N LEU A 874 -13.54 -45.57 1.10
CA LEU A 874 -14.62 -45.71 2.07
C LEU A 874 -15.68 -46.67 1.56
N ALA A 875 -16.22 -47.45 2.49
CA ALA A 875 -17.51 -48.09 2.32
C ALA A 875 -18.56 -47.33 3.15
N VAL A 876 -19.71 -47.15 2.58
CA VAL A 876 -20.84 -46.47 3.24
C VAL A 876 -22.03 -47.40 3.22
N SER A 877 -22.50 -47.82 4.40
CA SER A 877 -23.73 -48.64 4.53
C SER A 877 -24.88 -47.76 5.03
N SER A 878 -26.07 -47.99 4.52
CA SER A 878 -27.30 -47.36 4.98
C SER A 878 -28.37 -48.39 5.28
N LEU A 879 -29.13 -48.20 6.36
CA LEU A 879 -30.29 -48.98 6.73
C LEU A 879 -31.43 -48.01 7.02
N GLY A 880 -32.57 -48.17 6.35
CA GLY A 880 -33.68 -47.25 6.48
C GLY A 880 -35.01 -47.76 6.05
N ALA A 881 -36.00 -46.89 6.12
CA ALA A 881 -37.36 -47.15 5.64
C ALA A 881 -37.93 -45.90 4.98
N ARG A 882 -38.64 -46.10 3.88
CA ARG A 882 -39.44 -45.09 3.20
C ARG A 882 -40.89 -45.34 3.35
N VAL A 883 -41.67 -44.29 3.56
CA VAL A 883 -43.13 -44.30 3.56
C VAL A 883 -43.59 -43.50 2.37
N LYS A 884 -44.41 -44.07 1.51
CA LYS A 884 -44.95 -43.43 0.34
C LYS A 884 -46.50 -43.38 0.44
N VAL A 885 -47.05 -42.17 0.29
CA VAL A 885 -48.48 -41.91 0.43
C VAL A 885 -48.98 -41.21 -0.84
N PRO A 886 -49.61 -41.89 -1.79
CA PRO A 886 -50.27 -41.24 -2.89
C PRO A 886 -51.60 -40.66 -2.42
N PHE A 887 -51.97 -39.49 -2.95
CA PHE A 887 -53.18 -38.78 -2.69
C PHE A 887 -53.53 -37.86 -3.85
N GLU A 888 -54.79 -37.41 -3.92
CA GLU A 888 -55.26 -36.53 -4.97
C GLU A 888 -55.77 -35.23 -4.39
N VAL A 889 -55.44 -34.10 -5.06
CA VAL A 889 -55.99 -32.77 -4.74
C VAL A 889 -56.61 -32.21 -6.00
N GLY A 890 -57.96 -32.27 -6.09
CA GLY A 890 -58.63 -31.94 -7.34
C GLY A 890 -58.19 -32.91 -8.46
N PRO A 891 -57.83 -32.43 -9.63
CA PRO A 891 -57.34 -33.27 -10.71
C PRO A 891 -55.85 -33.68 -10.59
N ALA A 892 -55.11 -33.14 -9.59
CA ALA A 892 -53.68 -33.37 -9.44
C ALA A 892 -53.43 -34.64 -8.63
N LYS A 893 -52.66 -35.56 -9.21
CA LYS A 893 -52.12 -36.74 -8.51
C LYS A 893 -50.81 -36.41 -7.86
N LEU A 894 -50.77 -36.58 -6.53
CA LEU A 894 -49.63 -36.25 -5.68
C LEU A 894 -49.15 -37.51 -4.96
N LYS A 895 -47.86 -37.53 -4.59
CA LYS A 895 -47.25 -38.54 -3.76
C LYS A 895 -46.35 -37.89 -2.74
N ALA A 896 -46.64 -38.07 -1.46
CA ALA A 896 -45.72 -37.70 -0.38
C ALA A 896 -44.79 -38.88 -0.09
N VAL A 897 -43.51 -38.55 0.16
CA VAL A 897 -42.47 -39.51 0.52
C VAL A 897 -41.79 -39.05 1.81
N ALA A 898 -41.70 -39.89 2.80
CA ALA A 898 -40.86 -39.69 3.99
C ALA A 898 -39.82 -40.81 4.07
N ASP A 899 -38.61 -40.47 4.43
CA ASP A 899 -37.47 -41.35 4.52
C ASP A 899 -36.73 -41.15 5.84
N VAL A 900 -36.40 -42.24 6.51
CA VAL A 900 -35.56 -42.23 7.70
C VAL A 900 -34.50 -43.35 7.55
N ASN A 901 -33.26 -42.98 7.77
CA ASN A 901 -32.17 -43.96 7.68
C ASN A 901 -31.02 -43.64 8.63
N TRP A 902 -30.28 -44.68 8.92
CA TRP A 902 -28.99 -44.67 9.58
C TRP A 902 -27.92 -44.98 8.56
N THR A 903 -26.92 -44.06 8.42
CA THR A 903 -25.79 -44.20 7.50
C THR A 903 -24.50 -44.29 8.28
N GLN A 904 -23.70 -45.32 8.01
CA GLN A 904 -22.41 -45.62 8.64
C GLN A 904 -21.29 -45.54 7.63
N TYR A 905 -20.25 -44.72 7.94
CA TYR A 905 -19.01 -44.63 7.16
C TYR A 905 -17.96 -45.58 7.73
N MET A 906 -17.25 -46.31 6.86
CA MET A 906 -16.24 -47.33 7.19
C MET A 906 -15.02 -47.16 6.29
N GLY A 907 -13.82 -47.57 6.73
CA GLY A 907 -12.57 -47.43 5.99
C GLY A 907 -11.87 -46.11 6.29
N ASP A 908 -11.37 -45.40 5.26
CA ASP A 908 -10.63 -44.12 5.40
C ASP A 908 -11.56 -42.96 5.66
N THR A 909 -12.17 -42.96 6.85
CA THR A 909 -13.18 -41.97 7.27
C THR A 909 -12.60 -40.62 7.67
N ARG A 910 -11.27 -40.40 7.52
CA ARG A 910 -10.59 -39.13 7.73
C ARG A 910 -9.82 -38.72 6.47
N GLY A 911 -9.94 -37.50 6.06
CA GLY A 911 -9.01 -36.88 5.12
C GLY A 911 -7.63 -36.80 5.77
N LYS A 912 -6.57 -37.14 5.01
CA LYS A 912 -5.19 -37.18 5.48
C LYS A 912 -4.28 -36.46 4.45
N ALA A 913 -3.32 -35.71 4.96
CA ALA A 913 -2.26 -35.13 4.16
C ALA A 913 -0.95 -35.07 4.94
N LYS A 914 0.16 -34.91 4.22
CA LYS A 914 1.49 -34.67 4.77
C LYS A 914 1.99 -33.30 4.28
N LEU A 915 2.41 -32.47 5.21
CA LEU A 915 3.14 -31.24 4.91
C LEU A 915 4.62 -31.58 4.88
N GLN A 916 5.32 -31.19 3.79
CA GLN A 916 6.74 -31.48 3.59
C GLN A 916 7.48 -30.25 3.10
N SER A 917 8.61 -29.92 3.76
CA SER A 917 9.57 -28.90 3.32
C SER A 917 10.90 -29.15 4.04
N GLY A 918 11.94 -29.53 3.32
CA GLY A 918 13.20 -29.88 3.96
C GLY A 918 13.03 -30.98 5.03
N ALA A 919 13.40 -30.68 6.26
CA ALA A 919 13.20 -31.55 7.42
C ALA A 919 11.76 -31.53 7.96
N LEU A 920 10.97 -30.56 7.59
CA LEU A 920 9.57 -30.49 8.00
C LEU A 920 8.75 -31.64 7.42
N ASN A 921 8.17 -32.46 8.28
CA ASN A 921 7.27 -33.58 7.89
C ASN A 921 6.15 -33.72 8.92
N ALA A 922 5.01 -33.07 8.67
CA ALA A 922 3.86 -33.10 9.58
C ALA A 922 2.66 -33.80 8.95
N LYS A 923 1.98 -34.65 9.75
CA LYS A 923 0.75 -35.32 9.33
C LYS A 923 -0.47 -34.52 9.77
N ILE A 924 -1.33 -34.17 8.80
CA ILE A 924 -2.57 -33.43 9.00
C ILE A 924 -3.77 -34.35 8.74
N ARG A 925 -4.80 -34.30 9.59
CA ARG A 925 -5.98 -35.14 9.50
C ARG A 925 -7.26 -34.34 9.78
N SER A 926 -8.33 -34.63 9.05
CA SER A 926 -9.68 -34.16 9.39
C SER A 926 -10.26 -34.83 10.62
N GLU A 927 -11.36 -34.32 11.14
CA GLU A 927 -12.22 -35.08 12.03
C GLU A 927 -12.76 -36.32 11.31
N LYS A 928 -13.15 -37.35 12.11
CA LYS A 928 -13.68 -38.62 11.58
C LYS A 928 -15.11 -38.40 11.10
N LEU A 929 -15.42 -38.83 9.87
CA LEU A 929 -16.80 -39.05 9.46
C LEU A 929 -17.38 -40.18 10.30
N SER A 930 -18.34 -39.88 11.17
CA SER A 930 -19.07 -40.83 11.99
C SER A 930 -20.43 -41.14 11.38
N ALA A 931 -21.14 -42.12 11.97
CA ALA A 931 -22.52 -42.40 11.58
C ALA A 931 -23.38 -41.12 11.62
N VAL A 932 -24.36 -41.08 10.73
CA VAL A 932 -25.37 -40.02 10.67
C VAL A 932 -26.76 -40.62 10.66
N ALA A 933 -27.69 -40.05 11.42
CA ALA A 933 -29.11 -40.24 11.24
C ALA A 933 -29.62 -39.28 10.18
N ALA A 934 -30.35 -39.78 9.21
CA ALA A 934 -30.86 -38.97 8.13
C ALA A 934 -32.38 -39.05 8.01
N VAL A 935 -32.97 -37.93 7.66
CA VAL A 935 -34.41 -37.79 7.42
C VAL A 935 -34.59 -37.07 6.06
N GLY A 936 -35.58 -37.53 5.32
CA GLY A 936 -36.00 -36.96 4.06
C GLY A 936 -37.49 -36.81 3.96
N VAL A 937 -37.97 -35.76 3.33
CA VAL A 937 -39.35 -35.58 2.93
C VAL A 937 -39.39 -35.05 1.50
N GLY A 938 -40.34 -35.58 0.72
CA GLY A 938 -40.52 -35.16 -0.67
C GLY A 938 -42.00 -35.12 -1.05
N LEU A 939 -42.30 -34.31 -2.03
CA LEU A 939 -43.59 -34.25 -2.66
C LEU A 939 -43.38 -34.33 -4.17
N GLU A 940 -44.09 -35.25 -4.79
CA GLU A 940 -44.09 -35.42 -6.22
C GLU A 940 -45.50 -35.14 -6.79
N ALA A 941 -45.54 -34.44 -7.89
CA ALA A 941 -46.76 -34.08 -8.60
C ALA A 941 -46.71 -34.57 -10.06
N GLN A 942 -47.72 -35.31 -10.46
CA GLN A 942 -47.91 -35.64 -11.86
C GLN A 942 -48.60 -34.45 -12.56
N LEU A 943 -47.88 -33.77 -13.43
CA LEU A 943 -48.36 -32.57 -14.14
C LEU A 943 -49.15 -32.95 -15.38
N SER A 944 -48.82 -34.08 -16.02
CA SER A 944 -49.52 -34.65 -17.16
C SER A 944 -49.21 -36.13 -17.29
N LYS A 945 -49.78 -36.81 -18.28
CA LYS A 945 -49.43 -38.24 -18.56
C LYS A 945 -47.93 -38.43 -18.88
N ARG A 946 -47.22 -37.34 -19.31
CA ARG A 946 -45.81 -37.38 -19.73
C ARG A 946 -44.87 -36.57 -18.85
N ALA A 947 -45.36 -35.76 -17.95
CA ALA A 947 -44.54 -34.84 -17.15
C ALA A 947 -44.81 -34.98 -15.66
N ALA A 948 -43.73 -34.93 -14.87
CA ALA A 948 -43.81 -34.94 -13.44
C ALA A 948 -42.75 -33.99 -12.81
N LEU A 949 -43.06 -33.41 -11.64
CA LEU A 949 -42.23 -32.56 -10.85
C LEU A 949 -42.11 -33.10 -9.42
N GLY A 950 -40.91 -33.23 -8.93
CA GLY A 950 -40.62 -33.61 -7.53
C GLY A 950 -39.83 -32.52 -6.84
N VAL A 951 -40.15 -32.27 -5.59
CA VAL A 951 -39.35 -31.47 -4.67
C VAL A 951 -39.05 -32.24 -3.40
N SER A 952 -37.85 -32.10 -2.87
CA SER A 952 -37.44 -32.86 -1.68
C SER A 952 -36.54 -32.03 -0.77
N TYR A 953 -36.65 -32.30 0.51
CA TYR A 953 -35.72 -31.88 1.54
C TYR A 953 -35.07 -33.13 2.14
N TYR A 954 -33.78 -32.99 2.49
CA TYR A 954 -32.99 -34.03 3.14
C TYR A 954 -32.10 -33.43 4.22
N GLY A 955 -32.12 -33.98 5.43
CA GLY A 955 -31.25 -33.63 6.54
C GLY A 955 -30.46 -34.85 7.00
N ALA A 956 -29.15 -34.68 7.25
CA ALA A 956 -28.30 -35.75 7.83
C ALA A 956 -27.53 -35.18 9.03
N TYR A 957 -27.63 -35.83 10.17
CA TYR A 957 -27.16 -35.31 11.45
C TYR A 957 -26.30 -36.36 12.15
N GLY A 958 -25.02 -36.05 12.34
CA GLY A 958 -24.04 -36.84 13.07
C GLY A 958 -23.29 -36.02 14.11
N GLY A 959 -22.47 -36.67 14.92
CA GLY A 959 -21.73 -35.99 15.98
C GLY A 959 -20.75 -34.94 15.48
N LYS A 960 -20.19 -35.07 14.27
CA LYS A 960 -19.18 -34.21 13.71
C LYS A 960 -19.61 -33.45 12.43
N ILE A 961 -20.68 -33.94 11.78
CA ILE A 961 -21.19 -33.36 10.54
C ILE A 961 -22.70 -33.20 10.63
N LYS A 962 -23.18 -32.05 10.12
CA LYS A 962 -24.60 -31.75 9.91
C LYS A 962 -24.78 -31.24 8.50
N SER A 963 -25.77 -31.80 7.80
CA SER A 963 -26.06 -31.46 6.43
C SER A 963 -27.54 -31.26 6.22
N ASN A 964 -27.92 -30.28 5.40
CA ASN A 964 -29.29 -30.05 4.98
C ASN A 964 -29.26 -29.77 3.46
N GLY A 965 -30.22 -30.31 2.74
CA GLY A 965 -30.30 -30.15 1.30
C GLY A 965 -31.74 -30.07 0.81
N VAL A 966 -31.87 -29.42 -0.34
CA VAL A 966 -33.14 -29.43 -1.10
C VAL A 966 -32.84 -29.83 -2.53
N GLY A 967 -33.81 -30.50 -3.13
CA GLY A 967 -33.75 -30.87 -4.54
C GLY A 967 -35.07 -30.62 -5.25
N ALA A 968 -35.00 -30.34 -6.52
CA ALA A 968 -36.14 -30.27 -7.40
C ALA A 968 -35.81 -31.01 -8.69
N THR A 969 -36.71 -31.88 -9.14
CA THR A 969 -36.50 -32.69 -10.34
C THR A 969 -37.72 -32.61 -11.22
N PHE A 970 -37.48 -32.28 -12.50
CA PHE A 970 -38.51 -32.39 -13.55
C PHE A 970 -38.18 -33.53 -14.46
N LYS A 971 -39.21 -34.38 -14.79
CA LYS A 971 -39.08 -35.50 -15.68
C LYS A 971 -40.11 -35.41 -16.82
N LEU A 972 -39.66 -35.69 -18.01
CA LEU A 972 -40.48 -35.71 -19.21
C LEU A 972 -40.28 -37.02 -19.96
N ALA A 973 -41.39 -37.74 -20.23
CA ALA A 973 -41.40 -38.94 -21.08
C ALA A 973 -41.74 -38.61 -22.55
N PHE A 974 -41.09 -39.23 -23.51
CA PHE A 974 -41.30 -39.07 -24.95
C PHE A 974 -41.24 -40.41 -25.69
#